data_8c8fe2d5b2738162e5bd13332d19016e
#
_entry.id   8c8fe2d5b2738162e5bd13332d19016e
#
_cell.length_a   1.000
_cell.length_b   1.000
_cell.length_c   1.000
_cell.angle_alpha   90.00
_cell.angle_beta   90.00
_cell.angle_gamma   90.00
#
_symmetry.space_group_name_H-M   'P 1'
#
loop_
_entity.id
_entity.type
_entity.pdbx_description
1 polymer ?
#
loop_
_entity_poly.entity_id
_entity_poly.type
_entity_poly.pdbx_seq_one_letter_code
_entity_poly.pdbx_strand_id
1 'polypeptide(L)'
;MPESTIVLKSLPGIKRDGTKYDGDFYIDGQWVRFQRGLPRKIAGYRSINKYLTEISRGFNSFTQQSLQYCHSAGASTVERFTIDSTKNSSVISSRTPVAIAATGTATLTGASTSATGTITLSTGAAGSIDTLTVNGVSIISGAVAFTTDLSTTATALAANINAHTSVPDYTAVAVGATVTITAVTSGAGPNGFVVAATYTTLTGSTTNMTGGGAGSVNSITVNGVTITSGSVSFTTDLSTTATAVAANITAFTSTPDYTAVAVGAVITITALTAGQGTNGFVVVANTTTLTSTVTNMAGGLDALVVNAYNQWMFQTAYDASTTANSIIAHVAPNLQCVCNDTGGQIFYGDVLGTAALREIPLPAGANATGGIVMLFPYLFYFGTAGIVGWSVPGTFTDLSGSGSGIARVWGQKIVKGMPLRAGSGSAPAGIFWAYDAVIRATFTGGATVFQFDVIATDTSIMSPDCVVDYDGVFFWCGVDRFLMFNGVVREVPNQLNLNYFFDNINESQRAKVFAFKVPHFGEIWWCYPRDDATECTHAIIYNVRENTWYDTALPESGRASGGYNNGFAAPLLTDCIPTTSGYRVWIHEQGVDEIEGQFAYPIESYFETADLSALPQGKNEYLRITEIEPDFVQNGPMTVQVTGRANARAPEVYSSIFSFPETATEPYQQIVMLKEQRRELRLRFESNAVGGDYQMGQIIGHVDSGDKTVRG
;
A
#
# COMPACT_ATOMS: atom_id res chain seq x y z
N MET A 1 -69.54 2.95 -15.04
CA MET A 1 -68.96 1.85 -15.84
C MET A 1 -68.62 0.78 -14.85
N PRO A 2 -68.61 -0.51 -15.22
CA PRO A 2 -68.14 -1.52 -14.29
C PRO A 2 -66.71 -1.23 -13.89
N GLU A 3 -66.39 -1.46 -12.64
CA GLU A 3 -65.04 -1.43 -12.07
C GLU A 3 -64.10 -2.22 -12.96
N SER A 4 -63.00 -1.60 -13.36
CA SER A 4 -61.99 -2.21 -14.26
C SER A 4 -60.78 -2.65 -13.45
N THR A 5 -60.39 -3.86 -13.64
CA THR A 5 -59.12 -4.38 -13.04
C THR A 5 -57.97 -4.12 -14.00
N ILE A 6 -56.92 -3.46 -13.51
CA ILE A 6 -55.72 -3.17 -14.28
C ILE A 6 -54.49 -3.71 -13.53
N VAL A 7 -53.51 -4.15 -14.30
CA VAL A 7 -52.17 -4.47 -13.74
C VAL A 7 -51.34 -3.21 -13.77
N LEU A 8 -50.91 -2.78 -12.60
CA LEU A 8 -50.07 -1.61 -12.46
C LEU A 8 -48.62 -1.97 -12.85
N LYS A 9 -48.07 -1.32 -13.85
CA LYS A 9 -46.72 -1.56 -14.35
C LYS A 9 -45.96 -0.28 -14.42
N SER A 10 -44.69 -0.31 -13.96
CA SER A 10 -43.70 0.69 -14.26
C SER A 10 -42.47 0.00 -14.85
N LEU A 11 -41.72 0.70 -15.68
CA LEU A 11 -40.50 0.19 -16.23
C LEU A 11 -39.36 0.20 -15.19
N PRO A 12 -38.45 -0.78 -15.21
CA PRO A 12 -37.38 -0.88 -14.24
C PRO A 12 -36.39 0.30 -14.33
N GLY A 13 -35.95 0.76 -13.18
CA GLY A 13 -35.06 1.91 -13.03
C GLY A 13 -35.76 3.09 -12.38
N ILE A 14 -34.98 4.04 -11.88
CA ILE A 14 -35.49 5.26 -11.24
C ILE A 14 -35.17 6.44 -12.11
N LYS A 15 -36.19 7.08 -12.63
CA LYS A 15 -36.09 8.27 -13.47
C LYS A 15 -36.10 9.53 -12.61
N ARG A 16 -34.93 10.15 -12.50
CA ARG A 16 -34.76 11.45 -11.81
C ARG A 16 -34.75 12.61 -12.78
N ASP A 17 -34.34 12.37 -14.03
CA ASP A 17 -34.24 13.41 -15.06
C ASP A 17 -35.62 13.69 -15.63
N GLY A 18 -35.94 14.97 -15.81
CA GLY A 18 -37.25 15.39 -16.31
C GLY A 18 -38.30 15.67 -15.22
N THR A 19 -39.56 15.57 -15.57
CA THR A 19 -40.65 15.78 -14.60
C THR A 19 -41.14 14.44 -14.02
N LYS A 20 -41.63 14.45 -12.80
CA LYS A 20 -42.11 13.26 -12.10
C LYS A 20 -43.31 12.55 -12.81
N TYR A 21 -43.92 13.19 -13.81
CA TYR A 21 -45.05 12.67 -14.56
C TYR A 21 -44.72 12.42 -16.04
N ASP A 22 -43.41 12.36 -16.36
CA ASP A 22 -42.92 12.12 -17.70
C ASP A 22 -42.35 10.71 -17.81
N GLY A 23 -43.08 9.83 -18.48
CA GLY A 23 -42.67 8.46 -18.79
C GLY A 23 -43.23 7.40 -17.86
N ASP A 24 -42.82 6.16 -18.10
CA ASP A 24 -43.39 4.95 -17.49
C ASP A 24 -42.45 4.31 -16.46
N PHE A 25 -41.37 4.98 -16.08
CA PHE A 25 -40.39 4.47 -15.10
C PHE A 25 -40.82 4.81 -13.68
N TYR A 26 -40.28 4.04 -12.70
CA TYR A 26 -40.35 4.45 -11.30
C TYR A 26 -39.66 5.80 -11.15
N ILE A 27 -40.21 6.67 -10.33
CA ILE A 27 -39.80 8.08 -10.25
C ILE A 27 -39.00 8.41 -9.00
N ASP A 28 -39.12 7.58 -7.98
CA ASP A 28 -38.41 7.71 -6.71
C ASP A 28 -38.18 6.35 -6.08
N GLY A 29 -37.11 6.24 -5.28
CA GLY A 29 -36.81 5.04 -4.52
C GLY A 29 -35.56 5.21 -3.67
N GLN A 30 -35.54 4.45 -2.59
CA GLN A 30 -34.47 4.38 -1.61
C GLN A 30 -34.22 2.94 -1.26
N TRP A 31 -32.98 2.49 -1.26
CA TRP A 31 -32.55 1.15 -0.88
C TRP A 31 -33.33 0.04 -1.63
N VAL A 32 -33.55 0.28 -2.92
CA VAL A 32 -34.29 -0.60 -3.83
C VAL A 32 -33.45 -0.93 -5.05
N ARG A 33 -33.53 -2.18 -5.49
CA ARG A 33 -32.95 -2.69 -6.76
C ARG A 33 -34.03 -3.26 -7.65
N PHE A 34 -33.69 -3.45 -8.92
CA PHE A 34 -34.58 -4.09 -9.87
C PHE A 34 -34.08 -5.48 -10.23
N GLN A 35 -34.98 -6.46 -10.13
CA GLN A 35 -34.71 -7.84 -10.52
C GLN A 35 -35.89 -8.37 -11.33
N ARG A 36 -35.63 -8.89 -12.52
CA ARG A 36 -36.68 -9.29 -13.48
C ARG A 36 -37.65 -8.14 -13.80
N GLY A 37 -37.13 -6.93 -13.86
CA GLY A 37 -37.92 -5.73 -14.12
C GLY A 37 -38.75 -5.24 -12.93
N LEU A 38 -38.68 -5.85 -11.75
CA LEU A 38 -39.50 -5.55 -10.59
C LEU A 38 -38.65 -5.08 -9.39
N PRO A 39 -39.18 -4.16 -8.56
CA PRO A 39 -38.52 -3.69 -7.35
C PRO A 39 -38.30 -4.80 -6.32
N ARG A 40 -37.13 -4.77 -5.72
CA ARG A 40 -36.75 -5.61 -4.59
C ARG A 40 -35.91 -4.79 -3.61
N LYS A 41 -36.10 -5.01 -2.31
CA LYS A 41 -35.26 -4.37 -1.29
C LYS A 41 -33.78 -4.77 -1.50
N ILE A 42 -32.86 -3.81 -1.38
CA ILE A 42 -31.44 -4.09 -1.29
C ILE A 42 -31.17 -4.75 0.06
N ALA A 43 -30.31 -5.74 0.09
CA ALA A 43 -29.98 -6.45 1.32
C ALA A 43 -29.35 -5.54 2.38
N GLY A 44 -29.34 -6.00 3.62
CA GLY A 44 -28.79 -5.29 4.75
C GLY A 44 -27.26 -5.34 4.79
N TYR A 45 -26.71 -4.83 5.88
CA TYR A 45 -25.26 -4.82 6.11
C TYR A 45 -24.95 -5.07 7.59
N ARG A 46 -23.80 -5.69 7.83
CA ARG A 46 -23.38 -6.08 9.18
C ARG A 46 -22.00 -5.53 9.51
N SER A 47 -21.88 -4.89 10.68
CA SER A 47 -20.58 -4.47 11.22
C SER A 47 -19.74 -5.68 11.63
N ILE A 48 -18.44 -5.62 11.36
CA ILE A 48 -17.48 -6.62 11.86
C ILE A 48 -17.06 -6.35 13.32
N ASN A 49 -17.68 -5.36 13.98
CA ASN A 49 -17.39 -4.93 15.36
C ASN A 49 -15.93 -4.55 15.60
N LYS A 50 -15.28 -3.97 14.59
CA LYS A 50 -13.96 -3.36 14.67
C LYS A 50 -14.00 -1.95 14.08
N TYR A 51 -13.12 -1.13 14.60
CA TYR A 51 -13.10 0.30 14.30
C TYR A 51 -11.70 0.69 13.85
N LEU A 52 -11.61 1.31 12.69
CA LEU A 52 -10.39 1.90 12.18
C LEU A 52 -10.10 3.22 12.90
N THR A 53 -8.83 3.55 13.09
CA THR A 53 -8.42 4.81 13.75
C THR A 53 -8.67 6.03 12.89
N GLU A 54 -8.56 5.88 11.58
CA GLU A 54 -8.77 6.97 10.61
C GLU A 54 -9.79 6.58 9.55
N ILE A 55 -10.36 7.60 8.89
CA ILE A 55 -11.18 7.41 7.70
C ILE A 55 -10.35 6.69 6.62
N SER A 56 -10.88 5.61 6.09
CA SER A 56 -10.19 4.83 5.07
C SER A 56 -10.16 5.58 3.73
N ARG A 57 -8.98 5.71 3.16
CA ARG A 57 -8.74 6.29 1.81
C ARG A 57 -8.17 5.27 0.83
N GLY A 58 -8.26 4.03 1.19
CA GLY A 58 -7.95 2.84 0.40
C GLY A 58 -8.17 1.60 1.25
N PHE A 59 -8.82 0.61 0.66
CA PHE A 59 -9.17 -0.64 1.31
C PHE A 59 -8.87 -1.82 0.40
N ASN A 60 -8.25 -2.85 0.94
CA ASN A 60 -7.98 -4.09 0.23
C ASN A 60 -8.30 -5.29 1.11
N SER A 61 -8.78 -6.36 0.50
CA SER A 61 -8.96 -7.64 1.16
C SER A 61 -8.36 -8.77 0.32
N PHE A 62 -7.64 -9.67 0.98
CA PHE A 62 -7.00 -10.82 0.37
C PHE A 62 -7.40 -12.09 1.13
N THR A 63 -7.79 -13.14 0.40
CA THR A 63 -8.25 -14.40 0.99
C THR A 63 -7.12 -15.41 1.04
N GLN A 64 -6.80 -15.92 2.23
CA GLN A 64 -5.87 -17.03 2.40
C GLN A 64 -6.26 -17.86 3.63
N GLN A 65 -6.23 -19.20 3.51
CA GLN A 65 -6.50 -20.13 4.61
C GLN A 65 -7.83 -19.85 5.36
N SER A 66 -8.89 -19.58 4.61
CA SER A 66 -10.23 -19.25 5.14
C SER A 66 -10.33 -17.94 5.94
N LEU A 67 -9.27 -17.15 5.98
CA LEU A 67 -9.26 -15.80 6.55
C LEU A 67 -9.23 -14.75 5.45
N GLN A 68 -9.89 -13.62 5.74
CA GLN A 68 -9.78 -12.42 4.92
C GLN A 68 -8.78 -11.49 5.59
N TYR A 69 -7.65 -11.25 4.93
CA TYR A 69 -6.64 -10.28 5.38
C TYR A 69 -7.00 -8.91 4.81
N CYS A 70 -7.43 -8.02 5.66
CA CYS A 70 -7.86 -6.68 5.29
C CYS A 70 -6.79 -5.65 5.63
N HIS A 71 -6.53 -4.74 4.70
CA HIS A 71 -5.68 -3.57 4.88
C HIS A 71 -6.50 -2.32 4.61
N SER A 72 -6.39 -1.36 5.50
CA SER A 72 -7.01 -0.03 5.38
C SER A 72 -5.96 1.03 5.63
N ALA A 73 -6.02 2.13 4.92
CA ALA A 73 -5.10 3.24 5.12
C ALA A 73 -5.80 4.58 5.03
N GLY A 74 -5.37 5.52 5.86
CA GLY A 74 -5.86 6.88 5.97
C GLY A 74 -4.78 7.93 5.69
N ALA A 75 -4.91 9.10 6.30
CA ALA A 75 -3.97 10.21 6.11
C ALA A 75 -2.57 9.91 6.68
N SER A 76 -2.52 9.22 7.82
CA SER A 76 -1.29 8.99 8.59
C SER A 76 -1.09 7.54 9.03
N THR A 77 -2.05 6.65 8.83
CA THR A 77 -2.00 5.27 9.31
C THR A 77 -2.24 4.25 8.22
N VAL A 78 -1.60 3.09 8.38
CA VAL A 78 -1.92 1.85 7.65
C VAL A 78 -2.24 0.79 8.70
N GLU A 79 -3.41 0.19 8.59
CA GLU A 79 -3.93 -0.78 9.53
C GLU A 79 -4.23 -2.12 8.85
N ARG A 80 -4.02 -3.20 9.57
CA ARG A 80 -4.30 -4.56 9.11
C ARG A 80 -5.09 -5.31 10.16
N PHE A 81 -6.10 -6.06 9.73
CA PHE A 81 -6.88 -6.99 10.53
C PHE A 81 -7.30 -8.20 9.69
N THR A 82 -7.83 -9.23 10.34
CA THR A 82 -8.39 -10.39 9.65
C THR A 82 -9.85 -10.56 9.99
N ILE A 83 -10.62 -11.11 9.06
CA ILE A 83 -12.00 -11.52 9.28
C ILE A 83 -12.10 -13.02 9.00
N ASP A 84 -12.65 -13.79 9.93
CA ASP A 84 -12.85 -15.23 9.79
C ASP A 84 -14.19 -15.58 9.11
N SER A 85 -14.44 -16.87 8.90
CA SER A 85 -15.68 -17.37 8.29
C SER A 85 -16.93 -17.09 9.13
N THR A 86 -16.78 -16.83 10.43
CA THR A 86 -17.86 -16.46 11.35
C THR A 86 -18.10 -14.95 11.39
N LYS A 87 -17.36 -14.19 10.56
CA LYS A 87 -17.38 -12.72 10.45
C LYS A 87 -16.86 -12.01 11.71
N ASN A 88 -16.05 -12.69 12.51
CA ASN A 88 -15.33 -12.08 13.61
C ASN A 88 -13.97 -11.56 13.12
N SER A 89 -13.56 -10.41 13.65
CA SER A 89 -12.30 -9.80 13.28
C SER A 89 -11.24 -9.94 14.37
N SER A 90 -9.99 -10.07 13.95
CA SER A 90 -8.83 -9.97 14.84
C SER A 90 -8.61 -8.54 15.35
N VAL A 91 -7.70 -8.39 16.31
CA VAL A 91 -7.23 -7.07 16.74
C VAL A 91 -6.59 -6.36 15.54
N ILE A 92 -6.84 -5.06 15.41
CA ILE A 92 -6.20 -4.21 14.40
C ILE A 92 -4.73 -4.03 14.78
N SER A 93 -3.85 -4.22 13.81
CA SER A 93 -2.41 -4.00 13.92
C SER A 93 -1.99 -2.84 13.02
N SER A 94 -1.21 -1.90 13.56
CA SER A 94 -0.61 -0.84 12.75
C SER A 94 0.51 -1.40 11.87
N ARG A 95 0.50 -1.02 10.61
CA ARG A 95 1.55 -1.32 9.63
C ARG A 95 2.13 -0.05 8.99
N THR A 96 1.89 1.09 9.64
CA THR A 96 2.36 2.39 9.16
C THR A 96 3.87 2.36 8.92
N PRO A 97 4.34 2.75 7.73
CA PRO A 97 5.75 2.79 7.39
C PRO A 97 6.53 3.72 8.32
N VAL A 98 7.68 3.26 8.79
CA VAL A 98 8.61 4.03 9.62
C VAL A 98 9.94 4.18 8.89
N ALA A 99 10.64 5.30 9.14
CA ALA A 99 11.95 5.51 8.56
C ALA A 99 12.96 4.49 9.08
N ILE A 100 13.86 4.05 8.20
CA ILE A 100 14.98 3.17 8.51
C ILE A 100 16.27 3.92 8.20
N ALA A 101 17.23 3.88 9.12
CA ALA A 101 18.52 4.52 8.94
C ALA A 101 19.39 3.76 7.92
N ALA A 102 20.13 4.50 7.09
CA ALA A 102 21.13 3.91 6.23
C ALA A 102 22.34 3.43 7.06
N THR A 103 22.98 2.35 6.62
CA THR A 103 24.17 1.78 7.22
C THR A 103 25.29 1.59 6.19
N GLY A 104 26.53 1.77 6.65
CA GLY A 104 27.73 1.43 5.91
C GLY A 104 28.69 0.68 6.82
N THR A 105 29.73 0.08 6.28
CA THR A 105 30.70 -0.66 7.09
C THR A 105 32.14 -0.25 6.79
N ALA A 106 32.98 -0.39 7.80
CA ALA A 106 34.45 -0.39 7.64
C ALA A 106 34.99 -1.63 8.35
N THR A 107 35.61 -2.53 7.59
CA THR A 107 36.24 -3.75 8.13
C THR A 107 37.73 -3.54 8.19
N LEU A 108 38.30 -3.60 9.39
CA LEU A 108 39.72 -3.45 9.59
C LEU A 108 40.45 -4.76 9.32
N THR A 109 41.61 -4.66 8.64
CA THR A 109 42.50 -5.79 8.36
C THR A 109 43.95 -5.37 8.56
N GLY A 110 44.89 -6.33 8.58
CA GLY A 110 46.30 -6.09 8.87
C GLY A 110 46.58 -6.13 10.38
N ALA A 111 47.80 -5.74 10.74
CA ALA A 111 48.24 -5.66 12.13
C ALA A 111 49.35 -4.63 12.24
N SER A 112 49.66 -4.18 13.45
CA SER A 112 50.89 -3.46 13.70
C SER A 112 52.09 -4.34 13.36
N THR A 113 53.10 -3.76 12.77
CA THR A 113 54.39 -4.47 12.48
C THR A 113 55.30 -4.37 13.68
N SER A 114 55.97 -5.48 14.03
CA SER A 114 57.02 -5.49 15.04
C SER A 114 58.32 -5.02 14.47
N ALA A 115 59.09 -4.28 15.25
CA ALA A 115 60.44 -3.92 14.86
C ALA A 115 61.35 -5.15 14.92
N THR A 116 62.28 -5.21 13.98
CA THR A 116 63.28 -6.27 13.87
C THR A 116 64.69 -5.69 13.84
N GLY A 117 65.60 -6.39 14.48
CA GLY A 117 67.03 -6.16 14.42
C GLY A 117 67.73 -7.48 14.17
N THR A 118 69.00 -7.45 13.80
CA THR A 118 69.76 -8.66 13.54
C THR A 118 71.08 -8.70 14.28
N ILE A 119 71.59 -9.91 14.55
CA ILE A 119 72.94 -10.19 14.86
C ILE A 119 73.42 -11.25 13.90
N THR A 120 74.55 -11.01 13.23
CA THR A 120 75.16 -11.92 12.28
C THR A 120 76.56 -12.30 12.78
N LEU A 121 76.80 -13.58 13.01
CA LEU A 121 78.04 -14.13 13.44
C LEU A 121 78.97 -14.28 12.17
N SER A 122 80.20 -13.78 12.21
CA SER A 122 81.02 -13.67 10.99
C SER A 122 82.24 -14.54 11.03
N THR A 123 82.95 -14.65 12.16
CA THR A 123 84.12 -15.48 12.29
C THR A 123 84.25 -16.05 13.70
N GLY A 124 84.97 -17.20 13.81
CA GLY A 124 85.25 -17.89 15.04
C GLY A 124 84.96 -19.39 14.94
N ALA A 125 85.88 -20.20 15.59
CA ALA A 125 85.71 -21.64 15.73
C ALA A 125 85.72 -22.09 17.20
N ALA A 126 85.68 -21.14 18.10
CA ALA A 126 85.50 -21.32 19.58
C ALA A 126 85.14 -19.98 20.21
N GLY A 127 84.72 -20.00 21.46
CA GLY A 127 84.32 -18.82 22.23
C GLY A 127 82.86 -18.68 22.53
N SER A 128 82.40 -17.47 22.73
CA SER A 128 81.01 -17.23 23.14
C SER A 128 80.47 -15.85 22.71
N ILE A 129 79.18 -15.73 22.63
CA ILE A 129 78.42 -14.46 22.69
C ILE A 129 78.19 -14.22 24.18
N ASP A 130 78.91 -13.27 24.78
CA ASP A 130 78.92 -13.07 26.24
C ASP A 130 77.69 -12.26 26.72
N THR A 131 77.33 -11.22 25.96
CA THR A 131 76.16 -10.42 26.16
C THR A 131 75.43 -10.11 24.89
N LEU A 132 74.15 -10.03 24.91
CA LEU A 132 73.33 -9.48 23.83
C LEU A 132 72.20 -8.62 24.50
N THR A 133 72.19 -7.37 24.11
CA THR A 133 71.29 -6.40 24.66
C THR A 133 70.52 -5.68 23.52
N VAL A 134 69.31 -5.29 23.80
CA VAL A 134 68.52 -4.37 23.01
C VAL A 134 68.18 -3.15 23.88
N ASN A 135 68.67 -1.98 23.43
CA ASN A 135 68.55 -0.72 24.18
C ASN A 135 69.07 -0.84 25.61
N GLY A 136 70.17 -1.59 25.82
CA GLY A 136 70.78 -1.81 27.10
C GLY A 136 70.15 -2.90 28.00
N VAL A 137 69.00 -3.47 27.60
CA VAL A 137 68.35 -4.56 28.30
C VAL A 137 68.86 -5.90 27.77
N SER A 138 69.35 -6.80 28.66
CA SER A 138 69.77 -8.15 28.26
C SER A 138 68.56 -8.97 27.78
N ILE A 139 68.73 -9.61 26.60
CA ILE A 139 67.73 -10.48 25.98
C ILE A 139 68.17 -11.94 25.96
N ILE A 140 69.22 -12.28 26.66
CA ILE A 140 69.71 -13.65 26.87
C ILE A 140 69.91 -13.92 28.34
N SER A 141 69.71 -15.19 28.74
CA SER A 141 69.83 -15.63 30.15
C SER A 141 71.26 -15.79 30.61
N GLY A 142 72.25 -15.76 29.67
CA GLY A 142 73.67 -15.94 29.94
C GLY A 142 74.46 -16.15 28.65
N ALA A 143 75.77 -16.23 28.76
CA ALA A 143 76.65 -16.42 27.59
C ALA A 143 76.33 -17.69 26.77
N VAL A 144 76.28 -17.55 25.42
CA VAL A 144 76.00 -18.65 24.50
C VAL A 144 77.32 -19.09 23.86
N ALA A 145 77.79 -20.30 24.25
CA ALA A 145 79.02 -20.84 23.73
C ALA A 145 78.94 -21.26 22.27
N PHE A 146 80.05 -21.14 21.52
CA PHE A 146 80.19 -21.72 20.20
C PHE A 146 79.87 -23.23 20.26
N THR A 147 79.13 -23.73 19.29
CA THR A 147 78.78 -25.15 19.19
C THR A 147 79.69 -25.85 18.12
N THR A 148 79.11 -26.24 17.01
CA THR A 148 79.82 -26.93 15.92
C THR A 148 80.21 -26.00 14.77
N ASP A 149 79.39 -25.01 14.50
CA ASP A 149 79.54 -23.98 13.47
C ASP A 149 78.79 -22.70 13.82
N LEU A 150 78.93 -21.65 13.02
CA LEU A 150 78.22 -20.37 13.26
C LEU A 150 76.72 -20.48 13.12
N SER A 151 76.20 -21.39 12.29
CA SER A 151 74.75 -21.56 12.08
C SER A 151 74.06 -22.26 13.29
N THR A 152 74.68 -23.31 13.81
CA THR A 152 74.24 -24.00 15.00
C THR A 152 74.34 -23.11 16.25
N THR A 153 75.39 -22.27 16.34
CA THR A 153 75.57 -21.26 17.37
C THR A 153 74.48 -20.19 17.32
N ALA A 154 74.14 -19.71 16.13
CA ALA A 154 73.07 -18.77 15.90
C ALA A 154 71.68 -19.38 16.30
N THR A 155 71.48 -20.68 16.00
CA THR A 155 70.28 -21.40 16.42
C THR A 155 70.19 -21.50 17.94
N ALA A 156 71.29 -21.81 18.60
CA ALA A 156 71.38 -21.84 20.06
C ALA A 156 71.14 -20.45 20.68
N LEU A 157 71.64 -19.38 20.07
CA LEU A 157 71.37 -18.01 20.50
C LEU A 157 69.93 -17.65 20.36
N ALA A 158 69.28 -17.96 19.21
CA ALA A 158 67.82 -17.73 19.04
C ALA A 158 66.97 -18.50 20.06
N ALA A 159 67.36 -19.75 20.36
CA ALA A 159 66.65 -20.53 21.38
C ALA A 159 66.85 -19.92 22.80
N ASN A 160 68.02 -19.37 23.10
CA ASN A 160 68.28 -18.68 24.36
C ASN A 160 67.41 -17.41 24.51
N ILE A 161 67.34 -16.59 23.44
CA ILE A 161 66.46 -15.39 23.40
C ILE A 161 65.00 -15.78 23.61
N ASN A 162 64.51 -16.79 22.88
CA ASN A 162 63.09 -17.22 22.99
C ASN A 162 62.76 -17.82 24.35
N ALA A 163 63.73 -18.35 25.09
CA ALA A 163 63.55 -18.87 26.44
C ALA A 163 63.72 -17.82 27.55
N HIS A 164 64.25 -16.66 27.22
CA HIS A 164 64.50 -15.57 28.15
C HIS A 164 63.41 -14.53 28.09
N THR A 165 62.77 -14.21 29.20
CA THR A 165 61.80 -13.15 29.28
C THR A 165 62.49 -11.86 29.75
N SER A 166 62.42 -10.84 28.88
CA SER A 166 62.97 -9.51 29.15
C SER A 166 61.83 -8.46 29.17
N VAL A 167 62.13 -7.23 29.59
CA VAL A 167 61.15 -6.13 29.52
C VAL A 167 61.82 -4.90 28.91
N PRO A 168 61.51 -4.54 27.69
CA PRO A 168 60.58 -5.20 26.72
C PRO A 168 61.08 -6.58 26.27
N ASP A 169 60.13 -7.43 25.81
CA ASP A 169 60.43 -8.83 25.45
C ASP A 169 60.60 -8.99 23.95
N TYR A 170 61.41 -10.04 23.58
CA TYR A 170 61.83 -10.30 22.20
C TYR A 170 61.74 -11.78 21.86
N THR A 171 61.45 -12.08 20.60
CA THR A 171 61.60 -13.41 20.01
C THR A 171 62.74 -13.39 18.97
N ALA A 172 63.29 -14.55 18.62
CA ALA A 172 64.35 -14.63 17.65
C ALA A 172 64.23 -15.86 16.74
N VAL A 173 64.65 -15.70 15.48
CA VAL A 173 64.74 -16.77 14.49
C VAL A 173 66.14 -16.72 13.87
N ALA A 174 66.82 -17.87 13.81
CA ALA A 174 68.15 -18.01 13.15
C ALA A 174 67.95 -18.51 11.70
N VAL A 175 68.69 -17.90 10.76
CA VAL A 175 68.82 -18.35 9.38
C VAL A 175 70.28 -18.29 9.03
N GLY A 176 70.96 -19.47 8.91
CA GLY A 176 72.41 -19.53 8.81
C GLY A 176 73.08 -18.92 10.04
N ALA A 177 74.06 -18.09 9.86
CA ALA A 177 74.76 -17.40 10.93
C ALA A 177 74.05 -16.09 11.41
N THR A 178 72.91 -15.76 10.90
CA THR A 178 72.15 -14.55 11.25
C THR A 178 70.94 -14.89 12.11
N VAL A 179 70.81 -14.19 13.22
CA VAL A 179 69.67 -14.22 14.09
C VAL A 179 68.87 -12.94 13.93
N THR A 180 67.61 -13.05 13.52
CA THR A 180 66.66 -11.93 13.48
C THR A 180 65.93 -11.86 14.80
N ILE A 181 66.07 -10.74 15.48
CA ILE A 181 65.43 -10.41 16.78
C ILE A 181 64.17 -9.62 16.45
N THR A 182 63.00 -10.04 16.96
CA THR A 182 61.74 -9.40 16.74
C THR A 182 61.12 -8.95 18.08
N ALA A 183 60.73 -7.69 18.20
CA ALA A 183 60.06 -7.22 19.40
C ALA A 183 58.66 -7.91 19.52
N VAL A 184 58.36 -8.45 20.70
CA VAL A 184 57.03 -9.07 20.99
C VAL A 184 55.94 -8.02 20.93
N THR A 185 56.20 -6.82 21.46
CA THR A 185 55.28 -5.70 21.35
C THR A 185 55.44 -5.03 19.96
N SER A 186 54.43 -5.15 19.14
CA SER A 186 54.39 -4.49 17.82
C SER A 186 54.26 -2.97 17.98
N GLY A 187 54.71 -2.24 16.95
CA GLY A 187 54.64 -0.78 16.88
C GLY A 187 55.97 -0.11 16.67
N ALA A 188 55.94 1.20 16.52
CA ALA A 188 57.13 2.00 16.23
C ALA A 188 58.05 2.24 17.46
N GLY A 189 57.59 1.96 18.66
CA GLY A 189 58.33 2.22 19.92
C GLY A 189 59.72 1.62 19.98
N PRO A 190 59.93 0.36 19.54
CA PRO A 190 61.28 -0.25 19.55
C PRO A 190 62.18 0.19 18.40
N ASN A 191 61.69 0.99 17.40
CA ASN A 191 62.53 1.46 16.30
C ASN A 191 63.68 2.33 16.83
N GLY A 192 64.87 2.06 16.29
CA GLY A 192 66.06 2.76 16.72
C GLY A 192 66.73 2.17 17.97
N PHE A 193 66.11 1.19 18.64
CA PHE A 193 66.77 0.52 19.76
C PHE A 193 68.05 -0.16 19.30
N VAL A 194 69.10 0.15 19.99
CA VAL A 194 70.44 -0.35 19.67
C VAL A 194 70.58 -1.82 20.03
N VAL A 195 70.93 -2.66 19.06
CA VAL A 195 71.30 -4.05 19.29
C VAL A 195 72.76 -4.09 19.51
N ALA A 196 73.22 -4.51 20.69
CA ALA A 196 74.63 -4.58 21.01
C ALA A 196 75.01 -5.97 21.57
N ALA A 197 76.13 -6.48 21.13
CA ALA A 197 76.66 -7.77 21.55
C ALA A 197 78.15 -7.67 21.89
N THR A 198 78.57 -8.46 22.89
CA THR A 198 79.99 -8.65 23.22
C THR A 198 80.38 -10.11 22.98
N TYR A 199 81.58 -10.34 22.62
CA TYR A 199 82.05 -11.66 22.19
C TYR A 199 83.41 -11.99 22.81
N THR A 200 83.59 -13.26 23.12
CA THR A 200 84.94 -13.83 23.41
C THR A 200 85.31 -14.75 22.24
N THR A 201 86.36 -14.43 21.52
CA THR A 201 86.94 -15.18 20.38
C THR A 201 86.01 -15.24 19.13
N LEU A 202 84.70 -15.05 19.28
CA LEU A 202 83.80 -14.87 18.14
C LEU A 202 83.77 -13.42 17.68
N THR A 203 83.29 -13.19 16.45
CA THR A 203 82.99 -11.84 15.97
C THR A 203 81.62 -11.84 15.25
N GLY A 204 80.98 -10.70 15.25
CA GLY A 204 79.67 -10.52 14.61
C GLY A 204 79.39 -9.05 14.40
N SER A 205 78.32 -8.79 13.68
CA SER A 205 77.76 -7.46 13.45
C SER A 205 76.26 -7.44 13.87
N THR A 206 75.85 -6.29 14.29
CA THR A 206 74.40 -6.08 14.69
C THR A 206 73.76 -4.99 13.85
N THR A 207 72.49 -5.09 13.62
CA THR A 207 71.67 -3.99 13.12
C THR A 207 70.65 -3.58 14.17
N ASN A 208 70.41 -2.29 14.27
CA ASN A 208 69.41 -1.77 15.20
C ASN A 208 68.04 -2.18 14.83
N MET A 209 67.11 -2.15 15.81
CA MET A 209 65.68 -2.44 15.60
C MET A 209 65.05 -1.42 14.65
N THR A 210 64.40 -1.89 13.60
CA THR A 210 63.72 -1.07 12.59
C THR A 210 62.48 -1.77 12.06
N GLY A 211 61.64 -1.06 11.32
CA GLY A 211 60.45 -1.63 10.63
C GLY A 211 59.20 -1.83 11.48
N GLY A 212 59.30 -1.44 12.78
CA GLY A 212 58.08 -1.39 13.60
C GLY A 212 57.13 -0.28 13.15
N GLY A 213 55.87 -0.60 13.01
CA GLY A 213 54.85 0.37 12.61
C GLY A 213 53.62 0.28 13.53
N ALA A 214 53.26 1.40 14.14
CA ALA A 214 51.98 1.48 14.86
C ALA A 214 50.81 1.54 13.85
N GLY A 215 49.96 0.54 13.90
CA GLY A 215 48.70 0.61 13.16
C GLY A 215 47.78 1.68 13.73
N SER A 216 47.04 2.37 12.89
CA SER A 216 46.02 3.32 13.30
C SER A 216 44.92 3.48 12.27
N VAL A 217 43.72 3.83 12.74
CA VAL A 217 42.66 4.43 11.92
C VAL A 217 42.75 5.94 12.13
N ASN A 218 43.23 6.65 11.13
CA ASN A 218 43.49 8.08 11.23
C ASN A 218 42.24 8.91 11.21
N SER A 219 41.30 8.54 10.34
CA SER A 219 39.94 9.12 10.27
C SER A 219 39.02 8.20 9.49
N ILE A 220 37.71 8.31 9.79
CA ILE A 220 36.68 7.79 8.90
C ILE A 220 35.87 8.99 8.42
N THR A 221 35.54 8.99 7.13
CA THR A 221 34.70 10.01 6.51
C THR A 221 33.51 9.36 5.83
N VAL A 222 32.36 10.06 5.85
CA VAL A 222 31.15 9.69 5.10
C VAL A 222 30.79 10.87 4.21
N ASN A 223 30.78 10.66 2.90
CA ASN A 223 30.58 11.69 1.87
C ASN A 223 31.55 12.91 2.05
N GLY A 224 32.78 12.64 2.43
CA GLY A 224 33.81 13.66 2.68
C GLY A 224 33.74 14.33 4.05
N VAL A 225 32.71 14.09 4.85
CA VAL A 225 32.57 14.62 6.22
C VAL A 225 33.30 13.68 7.18
N THR A 226 34.22 14.18 7.97
CA THR A 226 34.90 13.39 9.01
C THR A 226 33.94 13.09 10.15
N ILE A 227 33.83 11.82 10.53
CA ILE A 227 32.91 11.33 11.59
C ILE A 227 33.67 10.79 12.81
N THR A 228 34.97 11.05 12.91
CA THR A 228 35.85 10.71 14.04
C THR A 228 36.50 11.97 14.61
N SER A 229 36.67 12.02 15.93
CA SER A 229 37.31 13.15 16.62
C SER A 229 38.84 13.19 16.44
N GLY A 230 39.46 12.12 15.93
CA GLY A 230 40.89 11.99 15.76
C GLY A 230 41.33 10.55 15.47
N SER A 231 42.63 10.33 15.39
CA SER A 231 43.24 9.02 15.13
C SER A 231 43.05 8.06 16.32
N VAL A 232 42.65 6.82 16.02
CA VAL A 232 42.57 5.72 16.98
C VAL A 232 43.72 4.73 16.68
N SER A 233 44.64 4.59 17.61
CA SER A 233 45.79 3.66 17.47
C SER A 233 45.31 2.20 17.63
N PHE A 234 46.01 1.30 16.94
CA PHE A 234 45.86 -0.14 17.17
C PHE A 234 46.16 -0.45 18.64
N THR A 235 45.30 -1.24 19.25
CA THR A 235 45.43 -1.65 20.65
C THR A 235 46.05 -3.07 20.72
N THR A 236 45.27 -4.05 21.16
CA THR A 236 45.75 -5.44 21.29
C THR A 236 45.39 -6.28 20.04
N ASP A 237 44.26 -6.01 19.43
CA ASP A 237 43.76 -6.71 18.23
C ASP A 237 42.81 -5.82 17.42
N LEU A 238 42.39 -6.33 16.27
CA LEU A 238 41.48 -5.59 15.38
C LEU A 238 40.11 -5.37 15.96
N SER A 239 39.62 -6.28 16.81
CA SER A 239 38.28 -6.18 17.43
C SER A 239 38.21 -5.07 18.48
N THR A 240 39.24 -5.00 19.35
CA THR A 240 39.36 -3.93 20.36
C THR A 240 39.60 -2.57 19.68
N THR A 241 40.41 -2.55 18.61
CA THR A 241 40.61 -1.34 17.81
C THR A 241 39.31 -0.87 17.14
N ALA A 242 38.55 -1.79 16.51
CA ALA A 242 37.26 -1.48 15.90
C ALA A 242 36.25 -0.97 16.94
N THR A 243 36.23 -1.55 18.14
CA THR A 243 35.40 -1.09 19.24
C THR A 243 35.73 0.33 19.68
N ALA A 244 37.03 0.66 19.76
CA ALA A 244 37.47 2.01 20.10
C ALA A 244 37.12 3.03 19.00
N VAL A 245 37.22 2.64 17.73
CA VAL A 245 36.80 3.49 16.60
C VAL A 245 35.30 3.70 16.61
N ALA A 246 34.49 2.66 16.86
CA ALA A 246 33.03 2.78 16.94
C ALA A 246 32.60 3.70 18.08
N ALA A 247 33.27 3.60 19.25
CA ALA A 247 33.03 4.50 20.39
C ALA A 247 33.40 5.96 20.03
N ASN A 248 34.52 6.15 19.29
CA ASN A 248 34.95 7.48 18.84
C ASN A 248 33.93 8.10 17.90
N ILE A 249 33.41 7.34 16.93
CA ILE A 249 32.35 7.82 16.00
C ILE A 249 31.09 8.21 16.79
N THR A 250 30.63 7.34 17.68
CA THR A 250 29.38 7.58 18.44
C THR A 250 29.48 8.78 19.38
N ALA A 251 30.68 9.08 19.89
CA ALA A 251 30.93 10.23 20.75
C ALA A 251 31.17 11.55 20.00
N PHE A 252 31.45 11.49 18.71
CA PHE A 252 31.75 12.66 17.87
C PHE A 252 30.51 13.13 17.15
N THR A 253 30.16 14.42 17.23
CA THR A 253 29.04 15.02 16.54
C THR A 253 29.50 15.58 15.18
N SER A 254 28.88 15.12 14.11
CA SER A 254 29.11 15.59 12.74
C SER A 254 27.80 16.08 12.09
N THR A 255 27.86 16.61 10.88
CA THR A 255 26.67 17.00 10.13
C THR A 255 26.78 16.50 8.69
N PRO A 256 26.04 15.46 8.26
CA PRO A 256 25.10 14.62 9.04
C PRO A 256 25.82 13.86 10.18
N ASP A 257 25.07 13.42 11.18
CA ASP A 257 25.59 12.73 12.35
C ASP A 257 25.40 11.21 12.27
N TYR A 258 26.29 10.45 12.93
CA TYR A 258 26.37 8.99 12.84
C TYR A 258 26.64 8.35 14.19
N THR A 259 26.15 7.13 14.35
CA THR A 259 26.54 6.21 15.43
C THR A 259 27.26 5.01 14.84
N ALA A 260 28.01 4.28 15.64
CA ALA A 260 28.66 3.05 15.16
C ALA A 260 28.70 1.96 16.24
N VAL A 261 28.65 0.71 15.76
CA VAL A 261 28.82 -0.50 16.59
C VAL A 261 29.84 -1.40 15.92
N ALA A 262 30.75 -1.98 16.71
CA ALA A 262 31.71 -2.93 16.21
C ALA A 262 31.34 -4.38 16.60
N VAL A 263 31.51 -5.31 15.63
CA VAL A 263 31.40 -6.76 15.84
C VAL A 263 32.65 -7.40 15.25
N GLY A 264 33.53 -7.90 16.07
CA GLY A 264 34.88 -8.28 15.62
C GLY A 264 35.61 -7.09 15.01
N ALA A 265 36.22 -7.27 13.86
CA ALA A 265 36.92 -6.21 13.14
C ALA A 265 36.02 -5.33 12.24
N VAL A 266 34.70 -5.58 12.22
CA VAL A 266 33.72 -4.87 11.41
C VAL A 266 33.08 -3.74 12.23
N ILE A 267 33.18 -2.53 11.75
CA ILE A 267 32.52 -1.32 12.27
C ILE A 267 31.30 -1.05 11.42
N THR A 268 30.10 -1.17 11.95
CA THR A 268 28.86 -0.78 11.29
C THR A 268 28.53 0.65 11.67
N ILE A 269 28.49 1.53 10.69
CA ILE A 269 28.20 2.96 10.80
C ILE A 269 26.73 3.14 10.45
N THR A 270 25.95 3.82 11.30
CA THR A 270 24.52 4.06 11.13
C THR A 270 24.24 5.55 11.14
N ALA A 271 23.53 6.07 10.14
CA ALA A 271 23.09 7.45 10.12
C ALA A 271 22.16 7.74 11.31
N LEU A 272 22.34 8.83 12.03
CA LEU A 272 21.48 9.20 13.16
C LEU A 272 20.09 9.63 12.68
N THR A 273 20.04 10.32 11.53
CA THR A 273 18.77 10.64 10.86
C THR A 273 18.38 9.48 9.95
N ALA A 274 17.27 8.82 10.30
CA ALA A 274 16.72 7.76 9.46
C ALA A 274 16.11 8.34 8.17
N GLY A 275 16.12 7.54 7.08
CA GLY A 275 15.62 7.90 5.77
C GLY A 275 16.62 7.63 4.65
N GLN A 276 16.20 7.91 3.43
CA GLN A 276 17.01 7.70 2.22
C GLN A 276 18.14 8.74 2.03
N GLY A 277 18.10 9.87 2.71
CA GLY A 277 18.96 11.04 2.46
C GLY A 277 20.46 10.77 2.51
N THR A 278 20.89 9.70 3.19
CA THR A 278 22.30 9.31 3.27
C THR A 278 22.64 8.08 2.43
N ASN A 279 21.70 7.50 1.68
CA ASN A 279 21.99 6.39 0.77
C ASN A 279 22.98 6.82 -0.32
N GLY A 280 23.90 5.92 -0.63
CA GLY A 280 24.96 6.17 -1.61
C GLY A 280 26.13 7.02 -1.09
N PHE A 281 26.07 7.54 0.13
CA PHE A 281 27.21 8.29 0.70
C PHE A 281 28.43 7.39 0.83
N VAL A 282 29.54 7.87 0.29
CA VAL A 282 30.77 7.12 0.22
C VAL A 282 31.47 7.07 1.59
N VAL A 283 31.70 5.88 2.09
CA VAL A 283 32.50 5.66 3.31
C VAL A 283 33.97 5.52 2.92
N VAL A 284 34.87 6.27 3.58
CA VAL A 284 36.31 6.15 3.44
C VAL A 284 36.94 6.01 4.81
N ALA A 285 37.75 4.99 4.99
CA ALA A 285 38.56 4.82 6.18
C ALA A 285 40.07 5.03 5.84
N ASN A 286 40.64 6.07 6.40
CA ASN A 286 42.06 6.38 6.26
C ASN A 286 42.85 5.67 7.36
N THR A 287 43.75 4.79 6.99
CA THR A 287 44.54 3.98 7.93
C THR A 287 46.02 4.13 7.69
N THR A 288 46.83 3.85 8.71
CA THR A 288 48.28 3.73 8.61
C THR A 288 48.68 2.35 9.14
N THR A 289 49.47 1.60 8.38
CA THR A 289 49.88 0.21 8.68
C THR A 289 48.73 -0.79 8.70
N LEU A 290 47.56 -0.40 9.17
CA LEU A 290 46.32 -1.15 8.98
C LEU A 290 45.77 -0.94 7.55
N THR A 291 44.94 -1.85 7.11
CA THR A 291 44.14 -1.71 5.89
C THR A 291 42.68 -1.85 6.22
N SER A 292 41.81 -1.38 5.34
CA SER A 292 40.37 -1.48 5.54
C SER A 292 39.62 -1.75 4.23
N THR A 293 38.52 -2.48 4.33
CA THR A 293 37.51 -2.57 3.27
C THR A 293 36.25 -1.89 3.75
N VAL A 294 35.60 -1.13 2.87
CA VAL A 294 34.40 -0.34 3.23
C VAL A 294 33.23 -0.67 2.32
N THR A 295 32.04 -0.51 2.85
CA THR A 295 30.80 -0.43 2.07
C THR A 295 30.17 0.94 2.26
N ASN A 296 29.62 1.49 1.18
CA ASN A 296 28.93 2.77 1.23
C ASN A 296 27.62 2.67 2.02
N MET A 297 27.13 3.82 2.47
CA MET A 297 25.87 3.92 3.17
C MET A 297 24.72 3.45 2.25
N ALA A 298 23.86 2.56 2.75
CA ALA A 298 22.72 2.01 2.02
C ALA A 298 21.62 1.52 2.95
N GLY A 299 20.45 1.20 2.39
CA GLY A 299 19.34 0.60 3.12
C GLY A 299 18.50 1.57 3.95
N GLY A 300 18.76 2.89 3.85
CA GLY A 300 17.88 3.91 4.41
C GLY A 300 16.55 3.95 3.66
N LEU A 301 15.44 4.02 4.38
CA LEU A 301 14.07 4.10 3.84
C LEU A 301 13.31 5.23 4.53
N ASP A 302 12.48 5.91 3.77
CA ASP A 302 11.67 7.01 4.31
C ASP A 302 10.40 6.47 5.02
N ALA A 303 9.92 7.25 5.99
CA ALA A 303 8.63 7.03 6.60
C ALA A 303 7.50 7.45 5.65
N LEU A 304 6.27 7.08 6.00
CA LEU A 304 5.09 7.64 5.37
C LEU A 304 5.08 9.18 5.47
N VAL A 305 4.89 9.83 4.33
CA VAL A 305 4.60 11.27 4.30
C VAL A 305 3.14 11.49 4.66
N VAL A 306 2.91 12.05 5.84
CA VAL A 306 1.56 12.33 6.34
C VAL A 306 0.94 13.50 5.58
N ASN A 307 -0.23 13.26 4.98
CA ASN A 307 -0.99 14.29 4.26
C ASN A 307 -2.49 13.98 4.34
N ALA A 308 -3.30 14.98 4.69
CA ALA A 308 -4.75 14.84 4.79
C ALA A 308 -5.43 14.44 3.46
N TYR A 309 -4.74 14.66 2.33
CA TYR A 309 -5.22 14.33 0.99
C TYR A 309 -4.68 13.00 0.46
N ASN A 310 -3.99 12.21 1.28
CA ASN A 310 -3.49 10.90 0.91
C ASN A 310 -4.62 10.00 0.46
N GLN A 311 -4.45 9.40 -0.72
CA GLN A 311 -5.28 8.34 -1.27
C GLN A 311 -4.40 7.12 -1.54
N TRP A 312 -4.93 5.94 -1.24
CA TRP A 312 -4.17 4.72 -1.28
C TRP A 312 -4.68 3.76 -2.35
N MET A 313 -3.74 3.07 -2.98
CA MET A 313 -3.99 1.91 -3.82
C MET A 313 -3.25 0.70 -3.27
N PHE A 314 -3.91 -0.43 -3.22
CA PHE A 314 -3.31 -1.69 -2.80
C PHE A 314 -3.28 -2.69 -3.93
N GLN A 315 -2.20 -3.43 -4.01
CA GLN A 315 -2.03 -4.60 -4.87
C GLN A 315 -1.53 -5.78 -4.04
N THR A 316 -1.84 -6.99 -4.46
CA THR A 316 -1.25 -8.21 -3.91
C THR A 316 -0.43 -8.88 -4.99
N ALA A 317 0.77 -9.35 -4.64
CA ALA A 317 1.65 -10.03 -5.55
C ALA A 317 2.31 -11.23 -4.86
N TYR A 318 2.56 -12.29 -5.63
CA TYR A 318 3.42 -13.36 -5.19
C TYR A 318 4.88 -12.94 -5.38
N ASP A 319 5.65 -12.98 -4.31
CA ASP A 319 7.08 -12.70 -4.33
C ASP A 319 7.84 -14.04 -4.41
N ALA A 320 8.46 -14.29 -5.56
CA ALA A 320 9.23 -15.50 -5.78
C ALA A 320 10.49 -15.58 -4.89
N SER A 321 11.03 -14.44 -4.45
CA SER A 321 12.23 -14.37 -3.60
C SER A 321 11.94 -14.79 -2.16
N THR A 322 10.74 -14.54 -1.66
CA THR A 322 10.30 -14.90 -0.31
C THR A 322 9.35 -16.09 -0.27
N THR A 323 8.91 -16.58 -1.43
CA THR A 323 7.88 -17.63 -1.58
C THR A 323 6.58 -17.32 -0.83
N ALA A 324 6.24 -16.05 -0.70
CA ALA A 324 5.07 -15.55 0.03
C ALA A 324 4.27 -14.54 -0.80
N ASN A 325 3.03 -14.30 -0.41
CA ASN A 325 2.24 -13.20 -0.96
C ASN A 325 2.56 -11.91 -0.23
N SER A 326 2.85 -10.86 -0.99
CA SER A 326 3.10 -9.53 -0.48
C SER A 326 1.94 -8.59 -0.76
N ILE A 327 1.68 -7.68 0.18
CA ILE A 327 0.87 -6.49 -0.03
C ILE A 327 1.78 -5.36 -0.52
N ILE A 328 1.39 -4.70 -1.58
CA ILE A 328 2.04 -3.52 -2.12
C ILE A 328 1.05 -2.38 -1.96
N ALA A 329 1.46 -1.34 -1.28
CA ALA A 329 0.65 -0.16 -0.98
C ALA A 329 1.27 1.06 -1.64
N HIS A 330 0.48 1.79 -2.38
CA HIS A 330 0.85 3.08 -2.96
C HIS A 330 0.07 4.19 -2.28
N VAL A 331 0.70 5.31 -2.03
CA VAL A 331 0.07 6.52 -1.52
C VAL A 331 0.52 7.75 -2.29
N ALA A 332 -0.41 8.64 -2.56
CA ALA A 332 -0.14 9.98 -3.10
C ALA A 332 -1.26 10.94 -2.66
N PRO A 333 -0.99 12.26 -2.61
CA PRO A 333 -2.00 13.27 -2.26
C PRO A 333 -2.99 13.52 -3.41
N ASN A 334 -3.72 12.51 -3.82
CA ASN A 334 -4.60 12.51 -4.99
C ASN A 334 -5.99 13.11 -4.73
N LEU A 335 -6.41 13.27 -3.45
CA LEU A 335 -7.74 13.77 -3.11
C LEU A 335 -7.97 15.25 -3.45
N GLN A 336 -6.92 15.98 -3.84
CA GLN A 336 -7.02 17.38 -4.31
C GLN A 336 -7.33 17.51 -5.79
N CYS A 337 -7.30 16.43 -6.57
CA CYS A 337 -7.41 16.46 -8.04
C CYS A 337 -6.42 17.41 -8.73
N VAL A 338 -5.21 17.60 -8.20
CA VAL A 338 -4.21 18.53 -8.74
C VAL A 338 -3.31 17.78 -9.72
N CYS A 339 -2.99 18.42 -10.84
CA CYS A 339 -2.16 17.79 -11.89
C CYS A 339 -0.66 17.83 -11.60
N ASN A 340 -0.21 18.64 -10.63
CA ASN A 340 1.19 18.86 -10.30
C ASN A 340 1.62 18.22 -8.99
N ASP A 341 1.09 17.05 -8.68
CA ASP A 341 1.39 16.35 -7.44
C ASP A 341 2.87 16.00 -7.35
N THR A 342 3.44 16.25 -6.21
CA THR A 342 4.76 15.78 -5.82
C THR A 342 4.60 14.71 -4.74
N GLY A 343 5.44 13.69 -4.76
CA GLY A 343 5.55 12.75 -3.67
C GLY A 343 4.54 11.60 -3.71
N GLY A 344 4.67 10.68 -4.64
CA GLY A 344 4.08 9.34 -4.48
C GLY A 344 5.08 8.41 -3.81
N GLN A 345 4.64 7.56 -2.88
CA GLN A 345 5.46 6.54 -2.23
C GLN A 345 4.84 5.15 -2.46
N ILE A 346 5.72 4.16 -2.54
CA ILE A 346 5.32 2.75 -2.68
C ILE A 346 5.92 1.98 -1.50
N PHE A 347 5.11 1.16 -0.86
CA PHE A 347 5.50 0.33 0.28
C PHE A 347 5.14 -1.12 0.04
N TYR A 348 5.83 -2.03 0.71
CA TYR A 348 5.53 -3.46 0.63
C TYR A 348 5.69 -4.15 1.99
N GLY A 349 5.12 -5.32 2.10
CA GLY A 349 5.28 -6.20 3.24
C GLY A 349 4.57 -7.53 3.03
N ASP A 350 4.86 -8.53 3.85
CA ASP A 350 4.13 -9.80 3.82
C ASP A 350 2.64 -9.57 4.11
N VAL A 351 1.74 -10.11 3.28
CA VAL A 351 0.30 -9.96 3.46
C VAL A 351 -0.21 -10.55 4.78
N LEU A 352 0.46 -11.59 5.28
CA LEU A 352 0.13 -12.25 6.56
C LEU A 352 0.79 -11.54 7.75
N GLY A 353 1.83 -10.75 7.51
CA GLY A 353 2.63 -10.10 8.53
C GLY A 353 1.91 -8.96 9.24
N THR A 354 2.40 -8.60 10.42
CA THR A 354 1.95 -7.44 11.22
C THR A 354 3.01 -6.35 11.33
N ALA A 355 4.21 -6.58 10.80
CA ALA A 355 5.29 -5.60 10.80
C ALA A 355 4.94 -4.37 9.94
N ALA A 356 5.54 -3.22 10.25
CA ALA A 356 5.45 -2.02 9.44
C ALA A 356 5.83 -2.30 7.97
N LEU A 357 5.13 -1.64 7.05
CA LEU A 357 5.48 -1.73 5.63
C LEU A 357 6.80 -1.01 5.38
N ARG A 358 7.56 -1.48 4.38
CA ARG A 358 8.84 -0.93 3.97
C ARG A 358 8.71 -0.22 2.65
N GLU A 359 9.35 0.91 2.51
CA GLU A 359 9.37 1.66 1.27
C GLU A 359 10.12 0.91 0.16
N ILE A 360 9.61 1.04 -1.07
CA ILE A 360 10.33 0.71 -2.31
C ILE A 360 10.81 2.03 -2.90
N PRO A 361 12.12 2.34 -2.83
CA PRO A 361 12.65 3.59 -3.34
C PRO A 361 12.44 3.72 -4.84
N LEU A 362 11.94 4.87 -5.27
CA LEU A 362 11.76 5.18 -6.68
C LEU A 362 13.10 5.55 -7.33
N PRO A 363 13.40 5.05 -8.53
CA PRO A 363 14.60 5.44 -9.27
C PRO A 363 14.52 6.90 -9.76
N ALA A 364 15.65 7.49 -10.08
CA ALA A 364 15.71 8.84 -10.61
C ALA A 364 14.85 9.00 -11.88
N GLY A 365 14.04 10.04 -11.93
CA GLY A 365 13.11 10.30 -13.04
C GLY A 365 11.79 9.52 -12.97
N ALA A 366 11.63 8.63 -12.00
CA ALA A 366 10.36 7.96 -11.75
C ALA A 366 9.33 8.89 -11.11
N ASN A 367 8.06 8.57 -11.32
CA ASN A 367 6.95 9.28 -10.71
C ASN A 367 5.81 8.29 -10.42
N ALA A 368 5.40 8.22 -9.18
CA ALA A 368 4.32 7.34 -8.72
C ALA A 368 3.13 8.12 -8.13
N THR A 369 2.90 9.35 -8.56
CA THR A 369 1.80 10.18 -8.04
C THR A 369 0.41 9.72 -8.50
N GLY A 370 0.31 8.86 -9.51
CA GLY A 370 -0.96 8.35 -10.03
C GLY A 370 -1.41 7.03 -9.41
N GLY A 371 -0.49 6.10 -9.22
CA GLY A 371 -0.85 4.80 -8.68
C GLY A 371 0.11 3.67 -9.04
N ILE A 372 -0.31 2.46 -8.71
CA ILE A 372 0.37 1.21 -9.03
C ILE A 372 -0.60 0.19 -9.63
N VAL A 373 -0.08 -0.74 -10.40
CA VAL A 373 -0.81 -1.93 -10.86
C VAL A 373 0.13 -3.12 -11.04
N MET A 374 -0.32 -4.30 -10.64
CA MET A 374 0.41 -5.54 -10.89
C MET A 374 -0.02 -6.13 -12.25
N LEU A 375 0.89 -6.09 -13.21
CA LEU A 375 0.77 -6.85 -14.46
C LEU A 375 1.78 -8.00 -14.39
N PHE A 376 1.40 -9.05 -13.67
CA PHE A 376 2.32 -10.14 -13.34
C PHE A 376 3.14 -10.63 -14.55
N PRO A 377 4.49 -10.71 -14.46
CA PRO A 377 5.30 -10.62 -13.24
C PRO A 377 5.91 -9.22 -12.94
N TYR A 378 5.35 -8.14 -13.47
CA TYR A 378 5.86 -6.78 -13.30
C TYR A 378 4.95 -5.94 -12.40
N LEU A 379 5.55 -5.19 -11.46
CA LEU A 379 4.89 -4.07 -10.79
C LEU A 379 5.04 -2.83 -11.65
N PHE A 380 3.93 -2.22 -12.04
CA PHE A 380 3.89 -0.92 -12.70
C PHE A 380 3.58 0.18 -11.69
N TYR A 381 4.21 1.32 -11.89
CA TYR A 381 3.88 2.59 -11.21
C TYR A 381 3.75 3.68 -12.24
N PHE A 382 2.90 4.66 -11.96
CA PHE A 382 2.60 5.71 -12.93
C PHE A 382 2.19 7.01 -12.25
N GLY A 383 2.23 8.13 -13.02
CA GLY A 383 1.90 9.43 -12.44
C GLY A 383 1.89 10.59 -13.43
N THR A 384 2.31 11.75 -12.93
CA THR A 384 2.33 13.02 -13.67
C THR A 384 3.16 12.94 -14.94
N ALA A 385 2.87 13.81 -15.89
CA ALA A 385 3.50 13.91 -17.21
C ALA A 385 3.46 12.62 -18.04
N GLY A 386 2.47 11.72 -17.75
CA GLY A 386 2.31 10.46 -18.48
C GLY A 386 3.46 9.47 -18.27
N ILE A 387 4.16 9.57 -17.16
CA ILE A 387 5.23 8.63 -16.81
C ILE A 387 4.64 7.30 -16.37
N VAL A 388 5.17 6.23 -16.93
CA VAL A 388 4.91 4.84 -16.53
C VAL A 388 6.25 4.15 -16.35
N GLY A 389 6.44 3.50 -15.22
CA GLY A 389 7.60 2.66 -14.97
C GLY A 389 7.19 1.25 -14.58
N TRP A 390 8.12 0.30 -14.68
CA TRP A 390 7.89 -1.10 -14.32
C TRP A 390 9.13 -1.71 -13.66
N SER A 391 8.90 -2.69 -12.78
CA SER A 391 9.93 -3.41 -12.02
C SER A 391 10.68 -4.44 -12.87
N VAL A 392 11.72 -5.01 -12.30
CA VAL A 392 12.31 -6.27 -12.77
C VAL A 392 11.25 -7.37 -12.70
N PRO A 393 11.14 -8.26 -13.73
CA PRO A 393 10.16 -9.34 -13.71
C PRO A 393 10.39 -10.30 -12.53
N GLY A 394 9.35 -10.57 -11.75
CA GLY A 394 9.39 -11.44 -10.59
C GLY A 394 10.00 -10.83 -9.32
N THR A 395 10.57 -9.63 -9.39
CA THR A 395 11.16 -8.91 -8.24
C THR A 395 10.58 -7.49 -8.19
N PHE A 396 9.38 -7.36 -7.69
CA PHE A 396 8.65 -6.08 -7.70
C PHE A 396 9.29 -5.00 -6.81
N THR A 397 10.21 -5.34 -5.91
CA THR A 397 10.97 -4.38 -5.09
C THR A 397 12.18 -3.77 -5.81
N ASP A 398 12.60 -4.35 -6.95
CA ASP A 398 13.67 -3.80 -7.78
C ASP A 398 13.10 -3.04 -8.98
N LEU A 399 13.21 -1.72 -8.93
CA LEU A 399 12.72 -0.80 -9.98
C LEU A 399 13.85 -0.29 -10.90
N SER A 400 15.08 -0.77 -10.74
CA SER A 400 16.27 -0.26 -11.44
C SER A 400 17.12 -1.33 -12.15
N GLY A 401 16.90 -2.62 -11.84
CA GLY A 401 17.65 -3.73 -12.41
C GLY A 401 17.30 -4.06 -13.85
N SER A 402 17.98 -5.07 -14.41
CA SER A 402 17.77 -5.50 -15.80
C SER A 402 16.33 -5.98 -16.05
N GLY A 403 15.67 -5.42 -17.05
CA GLY A 403 14.26 -5.68 -17.39
C GLY A 403 13.26 -4.69 -16.80
N SER A 404 13.67 -3.84 -15.85
CA SER A 404 12.91 -2.67 -15.44
C SER A 404 13.02 -1.53 -16.46
N GLY A 405 12.15 -0.54 -16.37
CA GLY A 405 12.23 0.63 -17.24
C GLY A 405 11.25 1.72 -16.87
N ILE A 406 11.42 2.87 -17.52
CA ILE A 406 10.56 4.04 -17.41
C ILE A 406 10.27 4.55 -18.83
N ALA A 407 9.02 4.89 -19.10
CA ALA A 407 8.60 5.50 -20.36
C ALA A 407 7.65 6.68 -20.09
N ARG A 408 7.71 7.69 -20.96
CA ARG A 408 6.66 8.71 -21.03
C ARG A 408 5.70 8.34 -22.16
N VAL A 409 4.48 7.95 -21.81
CA VAL A 409 3.52 7.37 -22.75
C VAL A 409 2.41 8.33 -23.15
N TRP A 410 2.24 9.43 -22.38
CA TRP A 410 1.24 10.46 -22.63
C TRP A 410 1.69 11.84 -22.13
N GLY A 411 0.85 12.87 -22.37
CA GLY A 411 1.10 14.23 -21.92
C GLY A 411 0.55 14.54 -20.52
N GLN A 412 -0.58 13.93 -20.17
CA GLN A 412 -1.29 14.16 -18.90
C GLN A 412 -0.97 13.09 -17.85
N LYS A 413 -1.38 13.34 -16.61
CA LYS A 413 -1.24 12.39 -15.50
C LYS A 413 -2.03 11.11 -15.78
N ILE A 414 -1.39 9.97 -15.53
CA ILE A 414 -2.05 8.65 -15.50
C ILE A 414 -2.48 8.39 -14.08
N VAL A 415 -3.74 8.04 -13.88
CA VAL A 415 -4.38 7.93 -12.55
C VAL A 415 -4.86 6.54 -12.19
N LYS A 416 -5.03 5.65 -13.18
CA LYS A 416 -5.44 4.25 -12.94
C LYS A 416 -4.75 3.32 -13.92
N GLY A 417 -4.41 2.13 -13.46
CA GLY A 417 -3.99 1.01 -14.27
C GLY A 417 -4.75 -0.25 -13.85
N MET A 418 -5.09 -1.11 -14.81
CA MET A 418 -5.71 -2.41 -14.55
C MET A 418 -5.17 -3.49 -15.50
N PRO A 419 -5.06 -4.76 -15.07
CA PRO A 419 -4.64 -5.85 -15.93
C PRO A 419 -5.73 -6.19 -16.95
N LEU A 420 -5.34 -6.46 -18.19
CA LEU A 420 -6.22 -7.04 -19.19
C LEU A 420 -6.24 -8.56 -19.05
N ARG A 421 -7.43 -9.17 -19.13
CA ARG A 421 -7.59 -10.63 -19.05
C ARG A 421 -6.90 -11.40 -20.18
N ALA A 422 -6.66 -10.73 -21.30
CA ALA A 422 -5.92 -11.30 -22.42
C ALA A 422 -4.41 -11.45 -22.15
N GLY A 423 -3.89 -10.75 -21.12
CA GLY A 423 -2.50 -10.88 -20.70
C GLY A 423 -2.28 -12.18 -19.90
N SER A 424 -1.14 -12.83 -20.14
CA SER A 424 -0.69 -14.00 -19.39
C SER A 424 0.65 -13.69 -18.71
N GLY A 425 1.10 -14.56 -17.80
CA GLY A 425 2.40 -14.39 -17.15
C GLY A 425 3.60 -14.35 -18.12
N SER A 426 3.45 -14.88 -19.34
CA SER A 426 4.46 -14.81 -20.42
C SER A 426 4.25 -13.59 -21.34
N ALA A 427 3.07 -12.99 -21.36
CA ALA A 427 2.73 -11.82 -22.16
C ALA A 427 1.77 -10.89 -21.40
N PRO A 428 2.24 -10.21 -20.35
CA PRO A 428 1.40 -9.33 -19.56
C PRO A 428 0.88 -8.16 -20.39
N ALA A 429 -0.38 -7.81 -20.18
CA ALA A 429 -1.03 -6.68 -20.83
C ALA A 429 -1.87 -5.90 -19.83
N GLY A 430 -1.95 -4.61 -19.99
CA GLY A 430 -2.70 -3.72 -19.11
C GLY A 430 -3.32 -2.56 -19.84
N ILE A 431 -4.25 -1.91 -19.15
CA ILE A 431 -4.91 -0.69 -19.61
C ILE A 431 -4.69 0.41 -18.57
N PHE A 432 -4.39 1.61 -19.04
CA PHE A 432 -4.11 2.78 -18.21
C PHE A 432 -5.06 3.92 -18.60
N TRP A 433 -5.59 4.61 -17.60
CA TRP A 433 -6.39 5.82 -17.76
C TRP A 433 -5.57 7.04 -17.39
N ALA A 434 -5.37 7.92 -18.35
CA ALA A 434 -4.98 9.29 -18.13
C ALA A 434 -6.24 10.16 -17.95
N TYR A 435 -6.10 11.41 -17.54
CA TYR A 435 -7.26 12.30 -17.41
C TYR A 435 -8.04 12.51 -18.71
N ASP A 436 -7.39 12.33 -19.86
CA ASP A 436 -7.94 12.60 -21.19
C ASP A 436 -7.73 11.47 -22.21
N ALA A 437 -7.18 10.34 -21.80
CA ALA A 437 -6.88 9.22 -22.70
C ALA A 437 -6.94 7.86 -22.04
N VAL A 438 -7.16 6.82 -22.84
CA VAL A 438 -7.02 5.42 -22.44
C VAL A 438 -5.89 4.79 -23.26
N ILE A 439 -4.94 4.15 -22.58
CA ILE A 439 -3.69 3.64 -23.14
C ILE A 439 -3.57 2.15 -22.83
N ARG A 440 -3.20 1.36 -23.80
CA ARG A 440 -2.92 -0.08 -23.64
C ARG A 440 -1.42 -0.30 -23.58
N ALA A 441 -0.97 -1.06 -22.58
CA ALA A 441 0.38 -1.60 -22.52
C ALA A 441 0.36 -3.06 -22.97
N THR A 442 1.29 -3.43 -23.85
CA THR A 442 1.46 -4.79 -24.36
C THR A 442 2.91 -5.20 -24.23
N PHE A 443 3.15 -6.39 -23.72
CA PHE A 443 4.49 -6.96 -23.62
C PHE A 443 5.01 -7.38 -24.99
N THR A 444 6.23 -6.92 -25.34
CA THR A 444 6.87 -7.24 -26.63
C THR A 444 8.04 -8.21 -26.48
N GLY A 445 8.66 -8.29 -25.29
CA GLY A 445 9.73 -9.22 -24.98
C GLY A 445 11.07 -8.94 -25.66
N GLY A 446 11.20 -7.80 -26.32
CA GLY A 446 12.42 -7.37 -27.02
C GLY A 446 13.23 -6.35 -26.21
N ALA A 447 14.07 -5.59 -26.92
CA ALA A 447 14.80 -4.45 -26.34
C ALA A 447 13.85 -3.39 -25.75
N THR A 448 12.68 -3.25 -26.34
CA THR A 448 11.56 -2.49 -25.78
C THR A 448 10.68 -3.49 -25.06
N VAL A 449 10.73 -3.52 -23.72
CA VAL A 449 9.99 -4.51 -22.92
C VAL A 449 8.48 -4.39 -23.09
N PHE A 450 7.95 -3.15 -23.15
CA PHE A 450 6.53 -2.85 -23.35
C PHE A 450 6.32 -1.84 -24.47
N GLN A 451 5.26 -2.04 -25.23
CA GLN A 451 4.70 -1.09 -26.17
C GLN A 451 3.45 -0.46 -25.58
N PHE A 452 3.25 0.84 -25.83
CA PHE A 452 2.11 1.60 -25.35
C PHE A 452 1.34 2.18 -26.53
N ASP A 453 0.06 1.80 -26.66
CA ASP A 453 -0.82 2.25 -27.73
C ASP A 453 -1.97 3.07 -27.14
N VAL A 454 -2.23 4.26 -27.67
CA VAL A 454 -3.40 5.06 -27.29
C VAL A 454 -4.63 4.44 -27.95
N ILE A 455 -5.60 4.03 -27.12
CA ILE A 455 -6.84 3.40 -27.60
C ILE A 455 -7.90 4.46 -27.87
N ALA A 456 -8.00 5.45 -27.01
CA ALA A 456 -8.98 6.52 -27.11
C ALA A 456 -8.42 7.83 -26.57
N THR A 457 -8.77 8.91 -27.23
CA THR A 457 -8.65 10.30 -26.77
C THR A 457 -10.05 10.84 -26.55
N ASP A 458 -10.20 12.04 -26.03
CA ASP A 458 -11.50 12.66 -25.73
C ASP A 458 -12.35 11.82 -24.75
N THR A 459 -11.69 11.16 -23.82
CA THR A 459 -12.28 10.44 -22.70
C THR A 459 -11.92 11.16 -21.40
N SER A 460 -12.59 10.83 -20.34
CA SER A 460 -12.32 11.39 -19.02
C SER A 460 -12.44 10.32 -17.94
N ILE A 461 -11.85 10.58 -16.79
CA ILE A 461 -11.98 9.75 -15.61
C ILE A 461 -12.17 10.65 -14.39
N MET A 462 -13.16 10.35 -13.56
CA MET A 462 -13.51 11.16 -12.41
C MET A 462 -12.54 11.00 -11.25
N SER A 463 -12.22 9.76 -10.91
CA SER A 463 -11.32 9.40 -9.81
C SER A 463 -10.54 8.12 -10.10
N PRO A 464 -9.44 7.86 -9.39
CA PRO A 464 -8.69 6.61 -9.52
C PRO A 464 -9.50 5.36 -9.15
N ASP A 465 -10.47 5.49 -8.25
CA ASP A 465 -11.22 4.36 -7.70
C ASP A 465 -12.61 4.17 -8.32
N CYS A 466 -12.93 4.93 -9.39
CA CYS A 466 -14.23 4.82 -10.08
C CYS A 466 -14.28 3.74 -11.17
N VAL A 467 -13.20 2.98 -11.41
CA VAL A 467 -13.11 1.95 -12.45
C VAL A 467 -13.40 0.57 -11.87
N VAL A 468 -14.29 -0.17 -12.50
CA VAL A 468 -14.67 -1.54 -12.13
C VAL A 468 -14.50 -2.50 -13.31
N ASP A 469 -13.82 -3.64 -13.09
CA ASP A 469 -13.87 -4.78 -13.99
C ASP A 469 -15.10 -5.64 -13.67
N TYR A 470 -16.04 -5.72 -14.61
CA TYR A 470 -17.17 -6.62 -14.58
C TYR A 470 -17.09 -7.56 -15.78
N ASP A 471 -16.76 -8.82 -15.54
CA ASP A 471 -16.61 -9.89 -16.54
C ASP A 471 -15.70 -9.57 -17.74
N GLY A 472 -14.62 -8.80 -17.49
CA GLY A 472 -13.62 -8.43 -18.49
C GLY A 472 -13.99 -7.18 -19.30
N VAL A 473 -15.08 -6.54 -18.95
CA VAL A 473 -15.46 -5.20 -19.40
C VAL A 473 -15.15 -4.21 -18.29
N PHE A 474 -14.42 -3.15 -18.61
CA PHE A 474 -14.15 -2.08 -17.67
C PHE A 474 -15.23 -1.02 -17.78
N PHE A 475 -15.80 -0.65 -16.63
CA PHE A 475 -16.78 0.44 -16.51
C PHE A 475 -16.22 1.53 -15.63
N TRP A 476 -16.42 2.80 -16.00
CA TRP A 476 -15.99 3.93 -15.17
C TRP A 476 -16.86 5.16 -15.35
N CYS A 477 -16.79 6.05 -14.37
CA CYS A 477 -17.41 7.36 -14.41
C CYS A 477 -16.41 8.37 -14.98
N GLY A 478 -16.77 9.01 -16.10
CA GLY A 478 -16.11 10.20 -16.59
C GLY A 478 -16.59 11.46 -15.85
N VAL A 479 -16.20 12.63 -16.32
CA VAL A 479 -16.63 13.91 -15.73
C VAL A 479 -18.00 14.37 -16.23
N ASP A 480 -18.50 13.78 -17.31
CA ASP A 480 -19.75 14.17 -18.00
C ASP A 480 -20.63 12.97 -18.40
N ARG A 481 -20.11 11.76 -18.34
CA ARG A 481 -20.78 10.54 -18.80
C ARG A 481 -20.18 9.27 -18.20
N PHE A 482 -20.90 8.17 -18.27
CA PHE A 482 -20.41 6.85 -17.94
C PHE A 482 -19.87 6.16 -19.17
N LEU A 483 -18.73 5.51 -19.00
CA LEU A 483 -17.97 4.90 -20.08
C LEU A 483 -17.69 3.43 -19.81
N MET A 484 -17.52 2.66 -20.88
CA MET A 484 -17.09 1.28 -20.80
C MET A 484 -16.02 0.95 -21.86
N PHE A 485 -15.21 -0.07 -21.59
CA PHE A 485 -14.24 -0.62 -22.51
C PHE A 485 -14.37 -2.15 -22.59
N ASN A 486 -14.66 -2.63 -23.80
CA ASN A 486 -14.72 -4.05 -24.14
C ASN A 486 -13.86 -4.36 -25.38
N GLY A 487 -12.76 -3.64 -25.56
CA GLY A 487 -11.94 -3.58 -26.77
C GLY A 487 -12.03 -2.22 -27.47
N VAL A 488 -13.14 -1.52 -27.28
CA VAL A 488 -13.37 -0.14 -27.77
C VAL A 488 -14.01 0.65 -26.64
N VAL A 489 -13.62 1.92 -26.47
CA VAL A 489 -14.26 2.82 -25.51
C VAL A 489 -15.62 3.27 -26.07
N ARG A 490 -16.65 3.11 -25.24
CA ARG A 490 -18.03 3.50 -25.58
C ARG A 490 -18.72 4.13 -24.37
N GLU A 491 -19.69 4.97 -24.63
CA GLU A 491 -20.60 5.47 -23.61
C GLU A 491 -21.57 4.37 -23.17
N VAL A 492 -21.89 4.35 -21.87
CA VAL A 492 -22.98 3.57 -21.29
C VAL A 492 -24.19 4.48 -21.20
N PRO A 493 -25.22 4.29 -22.04
CA PRO A 493 -26.36 5.21 -22.07
C PRO A 493 -27.09 5.25 -20.73
N ASN A 494 -27.37 6.45 -20.24
CA ASN A 494 -28.17 6.67 -19.04
C ASN A 494 -29.21 7.77 -19.32
N GLN A 495 -30.45 7.40 -19.56
CA GLN A 495 -31.56 8.30 -19.80
C GLN A 495 -32.43 8.54 -18.56
N LEU A 496 -32.08 7.96 -17.43
CA LEU A 496 -32.91 7.98 -16.23
C LEU A 496 -32.47 9.00 -15.20
N ASN A 497 -31.16 9.08 -14.95
CA ASN A 497 -30.61 9.90 -13.86
C ASN A 497 -29.20 10.44 -14.16
N LEU A 498 -28.85 10.62 -15.43
CA LEU A 498 -27.54 11.15 -15.83
C LEU A 498 -27.35 12.59 -15.34
N ASN A 499 -28.27 13.49 -15.71
CA ASN A 499 -28.18 14.88 -15.28
C ASN A 499 -28.33 15.02 -13.77
N TYR A 500 -29.24 14.26 -13.17
CA TYR A 500 -29.40 14.24 -11.73
C TYR A 500 -28.09 13.89 -10.98
N PHE A 501 -27.27 12.99 -11.52
CA PHE A 501 -25.98 12.68 -10.97
C PHE A 501 -24.99 13.82 -11.15
N PHE A 502 -24.77 14.27 -12.39
CA PHE A 502 -23.72 15.25 -12.70
C PHE A 502 -24.06 16.66 -12.22
N ASP A 503 -25.35 17.03 -12.12
CA ASP A 503 -25.76 18.34 -11.59
C ASP A 503 -25.66 18.42 -10.04
N ASN A 504 -25.68 17.28 -9.35
CA ASN A 504 -25.68 17.24 -7.89
C ASN A 504 -24.40 16.66 -7.27
N ILE A 505 -23.41 16.25 -8.04
CA ILE A 505 -22.15 15.81 -7.47
C ILE A 505 -21.34 17.00 -6.95
N ASN A 506 -20.70 16.85 -5.80
CA ASN A 506 -19.73 17.84 -5.30
C ASN A 506 -18.41 17.71 -6.09
N GLU A 507 -18.25 18.54 -7.11
CA GLU A 507 -17.07 18.54 -7.97
C GLU A 507 -15.76 18.76 -7.21
N SER A 508 -15.79 19.53 -6.12
CA SER A 508 -14.60 19.76 -5.29
C SER A 508 -14.12 18.50 -4.56
N GLN A 509 -14.98 17.52 -4.40
CA GLN A 509 -14.74 16.24 -3.73
C GLN A 509 -14.76 15.03 -4.66
N ARG A 510 -14.79 15.24 -5.97
CA ARG A 510 -14.93 14.18 -7.00
C ARG A 510 -13.86 13.08 -6.92
N ALA A 511 -12.66 13.40 -6.41
CA ALA A 511 -11.59 12.43 -6.22
C ALA A 511 -11.92 11.34 -5.19
N LYS A 512 -12.94 11.53 -4.35
CA LYS A 512 -13.42 10.56 -3.38
C LYS A 512 -14.43 9.55 -3.96
N VAL A 513 -14.89 9.74 -5.20
CA VAL A 513 -15.79 8.80 -5.87
C VAL A 513 -15.09 7.46 -5.99
N PHE A 514 -15.73 6.41 -5.52
CA PHE A 514 -15.24 5.05 -5.65
C PHE A 514 -16.34 4.11 -6.12
N ALA A 515 -15.94 3.00 -6.73
CA ALA A 515 -16.87 2.06 -7.31
C ALA A 515 -16.59 0.63 -6.87
N PHE A 516 -17.66 -0.15 -6.79
CA PHE A 516 -17.59 -1.59 -6.56
C PHE A 516 -18.69 -2.33 -7.31
N LYS A 517 -18.54 -3.63 -7.43
CA LYS A 517 -19.53 -4.50 -8.09
C LYS A 517 -20.27 -5.38 -7.09
N VAL A 518 -21.49 -5.73 -7.43
CA VAL A 518 -22.31 -6.76 -6.74
C VAL A 518 -22.69 -7.82 -7.79
N PRO A 519 -21.79 -8.79 -8.08
CA PRO A 519 -21.96 -9.71 -9.21
C PRO A 519 -23.24 -10.56 -9.14
N HIS A 520 -23.69 -10.89 -7.92
CA HIS A 520 -24.90 -11.69 -7.73
C HIS A 520 -26.13 -11.05 -8.41
N PHE A 521 -26.23 -9.74 -8.32
CA PHE A 521 -27.34 -8.96 -8.92
C PHE A 521 -26.98 -8.29 -10.25
N GLY A 522 -25.72 -8.34 -10.67
CA GLY A 522 -25.28 -7.70 -11.90
C GLY A 522 -25.08 -6.20 -11.77
N GLU A 523 -24.82 -5.70 -10.58
CA GLU A 523 -24.76 -4.27 -10.30
C GLU A 523 -23.32 -3.76 -10.24
N ILE A 524 -23.15 -2.50 -10.68
CA ILE A 524 -21.98 -1.66 -10.47
C ILE A 524 -22.47 -0.41 -9.74
N TRP A 525 -21.85 -0.12 -8.61
CA TRP A 525 -22.15 1.02 -7.75
C TRP A 525 -21.04 2.05 -7.86
N TRP A 526 -21.38 3.33 -8.07
CA TRP A 526 -20.49 4.47 -7.90
C TRP A 526 -21.01 5.30 -6.73
N CYS A 527 -20.24 5.25 -5.62
CA CYS A 527 -20.51 6.07 -4.44
C CYS A 527 -19.93 7.45 -4.65
N TYR A 528 -20.68 8.50 -4.34
CA TYR A 528 -20.29 9.88 -4.60
C TYR A 528 -20.76 10.86 -3.52
N PRO A 529 -20.03 11.95 -3.32
CA PRO A 529 -20.45 13.06 -2.45
C PRO A 529 -21.50 13.89 -3.21
N ARG A 530 -22.68 14.05 -2.61
CA ARG A 530 -23.80 14.78 -3.23
C ARG A 530 -23.97 16.16 -2.60
N ASP A 531 -24.37 17.14 -3.40
CA ASP A 531 -24.61 18.53 -3.02
C ASP A 531 -23.37 19.12 -2.28
N ASP A 532 -23.51 19.56 -1.04
CA ASP A 532 -22.43 20.10 -0.22
C ASP A 532 -21.66 19.04 0.59
N ALA A 533 -21.99 17.74 0.42
CA ALA A 533 -21.35 16.69 1.18
C ALA A 533 -19.85 16.58 0.84
N THR A 534 -19.04 16.44 1.86
CA THR A 534 -17.59 16.26 1.72
C THR A 534 -17.19 14.78 1.62
N GLU A 535 -18.10 13.86 1.91
CA GLU A 535 -17.91 12.41 1.83
C GLU A 535 -19.04 11.77 1.02
N CYS A 536 -18.85 10.51 0.59
CA CYS A 536 -19.84 9.83 -0.23
C CYS A 536 -21.09 9.50 0.58
N THR A 537 -22.19 10.13 0.22
CA THR A 537 -23.52 10.00 0.85
C THR A 537 -24.54 9.31 -0.04
N HIS A 538 -24.28 9.20 -1.32
CA HIS A 538 -25.17 8.60 -2.32
C HIS A 538 -24.41 7.64 -3.23
N ALA A 539 -25.17 6.76 -3.87
CA ALA A 539 -24.67 5.89 -4.91
C ALA A 539 -25.60 5.91 -6.13
N ILE A 540 -24.99 5.95 -7.32
CA ILE A 540 -25.66 5.65 -8.58
C ILE A 540 -25.30 4.24 -9.00
N ILE A 541 -26.26 3.48 -9.48
CA ILE A 541 -26.16 2.05 -9.70
C ILE A 541 -26.56 1.72 -11.13
N TYR A 542 -25.68 1.02 -11.83
CA TYR A 542 -25.95 0.43 -13.13
C TYR A 542 -26.12 -1.07 -13.01
N ASN A 543 -27.27 -1.58 -13.39
CA ASN A 543 -27.48 -3.02 -13.50
C ASN A 543 -27.15 -3.47 -14.93
N VAL A 544 -26.01 -4.16 -15.05
CA VAL A 544 -25.48 -4.64 -16.34
C VAL A 544 -26.41 -5.67 -16.99
N ARG A 545 -27.09 -6.49 -16.20
CA ARG A 545 -27.99 -7.56 -16.68
C ARG A 545 -29.34 -7.04 -17.15
N GLU A 546 -29.89 -6.09 -16.38
CA GLU A 546 -31.20 -5.48 -16.67
C GLU A 546 -31.06 -4.26 -17.58
N ASN A 547 -29.83 -3.80 -17.83
CA ASN A 547 -29.51 -2.58 -18.58
C ASN A 547 -30.33 -1.38 -18.10
N THR A 548 -30.32 -1.15 -16.81
CA THR A 548 -31.10 -0.07 -16.18
C THR A 548 -30.30 0.65 -15.10
N TRP A 549 -30.74 1.87 -14.79
CA TRP A 549 -30.09 2.75 -13.83
C TRP A 549 -31.04 3.09 -12.67
N TYR A 550 -30.51 3.20 -11.50
CA TYR A 550 -31.18 3.68 -10.30
C TYR A 550 -30.16 4.27 -9.33
N ASP A 551 -30.65 4.90 -8.29
CA ASP A 551 -29.83 5.56 -7.29
C ASP A 551 -30.37 5.26 -5.89
N THR A 552 -29.53 5.48 -4.89
CA THR A 552 -29.92 5.37 -3.49
C THR A 552 -29.05 6.28 -2.61
N ALA A 553 -29.62 6.77 -1.52
CA ALA A 553 -28.79 7.30 -0.45
C ALA A 553 -28.05 6.14 0.24
N LEU A 554 -26.81 6.38 0.62
CA LEU A 554 -26.04 5.48 1.47
C LEU A 554 -26.54 5.61 2.93
N PRO A 555 -26.21 4.65 3.82
CA PRO A 555 -26.46 4.81 5.24
C PRO A 555 -25.96 6.14 5.79
N GLU A 556 -26.56 6.64 6.87
CA GLU A 556 -26.25 7.96 7.45
C GLU A 556 -24.74 8.18 7.70
N SER A 557 -24.00 7.11 8.05
CA SER A 557 -22.56 7.17 8.24
C SER A 557 -21.75 7.35 6.94
N GLY A 558 -22.41 7.31 5.77
CA GLY A 558 -21.75 7.33 4.46
C GLY A 558 -20.86 6.12 4.21
N ARG A 559 -20.12 6.14 3.09
CA ARG A 559 -19.09 5.13 2.79
C ARG A 559 -17.85 5.80 2.21
N ALA A 560 -16.66 5.49 2.75
CA ALA A 560 -15.41 6.14 2.37
C ALA A 560 -14.61 5.36 1.32
N SER A 561 -14.55 4.06 1.47
CA SER A 561 -13.80 3.16 0.58
C SER A 561 -14.27 1.73 0.72
N GLY A 562 -13.83 0.87 -0.17
CA GLY A 562 -14.12 -0.56 -0.10
C GLY A 562 -14.19 -1.22 -1.47
N GLY A 563 -14.62 -2.46 -1.49
CA GLY A 563 -14.74 -3.23 -2.71
C GLY A 563 -15.36 -4.60 -2.50
N TYR A 564 -15.60 -5.32 -3.58
CA TYR A 564 -16.14 -6.66 -3.54
C TYR A 564 -15.08 -7.66 -3.03
N ASN A 565 -15.47 -8.44 -2.04
CA ASN A 565 -14.64 -9.51 -1.49
C ASN A 565 -15.12 -10.88 -1.98
N ASN A 566 -14.24 -11.61 -2.66
CA ASN A 566 -14.57 -12.92 -3.21
C ASN A 566 -14.80 -13.99 -2.12
N GLY A 567 -14.17 -13.85 -0.96
CA GLY A 567 -14.29 -14.83 0.13
C GLY A 567 -15.64 -14.80 0.82
N PHE A 568 -16.25 -13.63 0.93
CA PHE A 568 -17.61 -13.47 1.47
C PHE A 568 -18.68 -13.39 0.38
N ALA A 569 -18.28 -13.30 -0.88
CA ALA A 569 -19.15 -13.00 -2.01
C ALA A 569 -20.00 -11.73 -1.78
N ALA A 570 -19.42 -10.74 -1.11
CA ALA A 570 -20.08 -9.53 -0.66
C ALA A 570 -19.13 -8.32 -0.66
N PRO A 571 -19.64 -7.08 -0.79
CA PRO A 571 -18.82 -5.89 -0.60
C PRO A 571 -18.42 -5.68 0.87
N LEU A 572 -17.15 -5.29 1.07
CA LEU A 572 -16.62 -4.75 2.33
C LEU A 572 -16.46 -3.25 2.17
N LEU A 573 -17.11 -2.47 3.01
CA LEU A 573 -17.11 -1.00 2.93
C LEU A 573 -16.79 -0.39 4.29
N THR A 574 -16.22 0.81 4.29
CA THR A 574 -15.83 1.55 5.50
C THR A 574 -16.66 2.83 5.65
N ASP A 575 -16.93 3.24 6.89
CA ASP A 575 -17.67 4.47 7.19
C ASP A 575 -16.88 5.74 6.90
N CYS A 576 -17.60 6.85 6.65
CA CYS A 576 -17.07 8.21 6.59
C CYS A 576 -17.15 8.93 7.92
N ILE A 577 -18.12 8.60 8.78
CA ILE A 577 -18.39 9.28 10.04
C ILE A 577 -17.90 8.39 11.19
N PRO A 578 -17.04 8.90 12.08
CA PRO A 578 -16.55 8.11 13.20
C PRO A 578 -17.60 7.95 14.29
N THR A 579 -17.58 6.83 14.95
CA THR A 579 -18.20 6.64 16.28
C THR A 579 -17.23 7.10 17.37
N THR A 580 -17.61 6.97 18.63
CA THR A 580 -16.69 7.16 19.76
C THR A 580 -15.49 6.20 19.76
N SER A 581 -15.60 5.08 19.05
CA SER A 581 -14.57 4.04 18.96
C SER A 581 -13.76 4.09 17.66
N GLY A 582 -14.15 4.91 16.68
CA GLY A 582 -13.52 5.01 15.36
C GLY A 582 -14.48 4.74 14.21
N TYR A 583 -13.93 4.43 13.03
CA TYR A 583 -14.70 4.19 11.80
C TYR A 583 -15.03 2.71 11.65
N ARG A 584 -16.30 2.39 11.41
CA ARG A 584 -16.78 1.00 11.26
C ARG A 584 -16.37 0.42 9.92
N VAL A 585 -16.29 -0.91 9.87
CA VAL A 585 -16.19 -1.70 8.64
C VAL A 585 -17.42 -2.59 8.53
N TRP A 586 -18.04 -2.59 7.36
CA TRP A 586 -19.29 -3.26 7.08
C TRP A 586 -19.15 -4.33 6.01
N ILE A 587 -19.81 -5.46 6.22
CA ILE A 587 -20.08 -6.45 5.19
C ILE A 587 -21.48 -6.16 4.67
N HIS A 588 -21.58 -5.73 3.41
CA HIS A 588 -22.87 -5.51 2.74
C HIS A 588 -23.48 -6.82 2.23
N GLU A 589 -24.70 -6.77 1.72
CA GLU A 589 -25.47 -7.93 1.23
C GLU A 589 -25.61 -9.03 2.30
N GLN A 590 -25.86 -8.64 3.55
CA GLN A 590 -26.00 -9.52 4.70
C GLN A 590 -27.31 -9.30 5.44
N GLY A 591 -28.26 -10.24 5.27
CA GLY A 591 -29.59 -10.09 5.87
C GLY A 591 -30.39 -8.97 5.22
N VAL A 592 -31.28 -8.33 5.99
CA VAL A 592 -32.21 -7.29 5.51
C VAL A 592 -32.17 -6.01 6.34
N ASP A 593 -31.43 -6.04 7.44
CA ASP A 593 -31.31 -4.95 8.41
C ASP A 593 -29.86 -4.46 8.50
N GLU A 594 -29.67 -3.33 9.16
CA GLU A 594 -28.39 -2.92 9.70
C GLU A 594 -28.13 -3.70 11.00
N ILE A 595 -27.01 -4.44 11.06
CA ILE A 595 -26.64 -5.25 12.22
C ILE A 595 -25.36 -4.72 12.83
N GLU A 596 -25.45 -4.24 14.07
CA GLU A 596 -24.29 -3.84 14.88
C GLU A 596 -24.27 -4.67 16.18
N GLY A 597 -23.29 -5.55 16.31
CA GLY A 597 -23.21 -6.48 17.43
C GLY A 597 -24.41 -7.43 17.47
N GLN A 598 -25.26 -7.27 18.50
CA GLN A 598 -26.50 -8.04 18.67
C GLN A 598 -27.75 -7.24 18.32
N PHE A 599 -27.60 -5.99 17.93
CA PHE A 599 -28.71 -5.11 17.60
C PHE A 599 -28.98 -5.12 16.10
N ALA A 600 -30.26 -5.15 15.74
CA ALA A 600 -30.72 -5.00 14.39
C ALA A 600 -31.59 -3.73 14.30
N TYR A 601 -31.30 -2.91 13.31
CA TYR A 601 -32.01 -1.68 13.01
C TYR A 601 -32.67 -1.80 11.63
N PRO A 602 -33.92 -1.34 11.47
CA PRO A 602 -34.57 -1.41 10.17
C PRO A 602 -33.87 -0.51 9.17
N ILE A 603 -33.77 -0.97 7.92
CA ILE A 603 -33.35 -0.14 6.81
C ILE A 603 -34.61 0.28 6.05
N GLU A 604 -34.87 1.60 5.99
CA GLU A 604 -35.95 2.15 5.18
C GLU A 604 -35.71 1.85 3.71
N SER A 605 -36.69 1.23 3.08
CA SER A 605 -36.70 0.95 1.66
C SER A 605 -38.05 1.30 1.07
N TYR A 606 -38.06 2.13 0.03
CA TYR A 606 -39.30 2.50 -0.66
C TYR A 606 -39.07 2.64 -2.17
N PHE A 607 -40.17 2.59 -2.90
CA PHE A 607 -40.23 2.96 -4.31
C PHE A 607 -41.55 3.62 -4.63
N GLU A 608 -41.54 4.53 -5.60
CA GLU A 608 -42.74 5.23 -6.09
C GLU A 608 -42.92 4.91 -7.57
N THR A 609 -44.12 4.49 -7.93
CA THR A 609 -44.51 4.08 -9.30
C THR A 609 -44.50 5.26 -10.26
N ALA A 610 -44.51 4.95 -11.55
CA ALA A 610 -44.89 5.90 -12.58
C ALA A 610 -46.35 6.43 -12.38
N ASP A 611 -46.70 7.46 -13.10
CA ASP A 611 -48.09 7.92 -13.16
C ASP A 611 -49.00 6.83 -13.74
N LEU A 612 -49.95 6.38 -12.95
CA LEU A 612 -50.89 5.29 -13.27
C LEU A 612 -52.16 5.78 -13.97
N SER A 613 -52.31 7.06 -14.19
CA SER A 613 -53.53 7.71 -14.65
C SER A 613 -53.81 7.62 -16.15
N ALA A 614 -52.99 6.88 -16.89
CA ALA A 614 -53.20 6.70 -18.34
C ALA A 614 -54.36 5.74 -18.63
N LEU A 615 -55.59 6.23 -18.45
CA LEU A 615 -56.77 5.55 -18.96
C LEU A 615 -56.81 5.61 -20.52
N PRO A 616 -57.41 4.59 -21.19
CA PRO A 616 -57.56 4.58 -22.64
C PRO A 616 -58.20 5.80 -23.25
N GLN A 617 -58.90 6.59 -22.44
CA GLN A 617 -59.67 7.79 -22.84
C GLN A 617 -58.90 9.10 -22.62
N GLY A 618 -57.65 9.04 -22.19
CA GLY A 618 -56.83 10.22 -21.96
C GLY A 618 -56.95 10.83 -20.57
N LYS A 619 -56.10 11.83 -20.25
CA LYS A 619 -55.96 12.45 -18.92
C LYS A 619 -57.07 13.50 -18.60
N ASN A 620 -58.24 13.47 -19.24
CA ASN A 620 -59.33 14.44 -18.99
C ASN A 620 -60.25 14.06 -17.82
N GLU A 621 -60.13 12.87 -17.28
CA GLU A 621 -60.91 12.35 -16.18
C GLU A 621 -59.99 12.00 -14.99
N TYR A 622 -60.56 12.08 -13.78
CA TYR A 622 -59.87 11.58 -12.60
C TYR A 622 -59.89 10.05 -12.64
N LEU A 623 -58.75 9.45 -12.25
CA LEU A 623 -58.68 8.04 -11.92
C LEU A 623 -59.11 7.86 -10.46
N ARG A 624 -60.12 7.04 -10.23
CA ARG A 624 -60.53 6.59 -8.91
C ARG A 624 -59.98 5.18 -8.71
N ILE A 625 -59.11 5.03 -7.71
CA ILE A 625 -58.60 3.74 -7.26
C ILE A 625 -59.34 3.35 -5.99
N THR A 626 -60.05 2.23 -6.02
CA THR A 626 -60.85 1.74 -4.88
C THR A 626 -60.04 0.86 -3.98
N GLU A 627 -59.31 -0.06 -4.55
CA GLU A 627 -58.48 -1.01 -3.83
C GLU A 627 -57.30 -1.48 -4.70
N ILE A 628 -56.29 -2.04 -4.04
CA ILE A 628 -55.19 -2.75 -4.69
C ILE A 628 -54.99 -4.13 -4.06
N GLU A 629 -54.55 -5.05 -4.89
CA GLU A 629 -54.07 -6.37 -4.48
C GLU A 629 -52.53 -6.41 -4.73
N PRO A 630 -51.72 -6.09 -3.71
CA PRO A 630 -50.28 -6.12 -3.88
C PRO A 630 -49.75 -7.55 -3.78
N ASP A 631 -49.24 -8.09 -4.89
CA ASP A 631 -48.57 -9.39 -4.90
C ASP A 631 -47.08 -9.19 -4.55
N PHE A 632 -46.76 -9.39 -3.27
CA PHE A 632 -45.39 -9.32 -2.75
C PHE A 632 -44.99 -10.61 -2.07
N VAL A 633 -43.76 -11.03 -2.29
CA VAL A 633 -43.04 -11.91 -1.37
C VAL A 633 -42.41 -11.00 -0.33
N GLN A 634 -42.97 -10.94 0.89
CA GLN A 634 -42.53 -10.00 1.92
C GLN A 634 -42.38 -10.67 3.29
N ASN A 635 -41.49 -10.09 4.10
CA ASN A 635 -41.39 -10.28 5.54
C ASN A 635 -41.70 -8.96 6.22
N GLY A 636 -42.45 -9.00 7.30
CA GLY A 636 -42.89 -7.80 8.03
C GLY A 636 -43.92 -6.95 7.29
N PRO A 637 -44.53 -6.00 7.97
CA PRO A 637 -45.51 -5.12 7.39
C PRO A 637 -44.91 -4.15 6.37
N MET A 638 -45.69 -3.83 5.35
CA MET A 638 -45.41 -2.74 4.41
C MET A 638 -46.52 -1.70 4.47
N THR A 639 -46.21 -0.52 3.95
CA THR A 639 -47.18 0.55 3.79
C THR A 639 -47.28 0.98 2.34
N VAL A 640 -48.45 1.53 1.98
CA VAL A 640 -48.67 2.20 0.71
C VAL A 640 -49.32 3.56 0.95
N GLN A 641 -48.84 4.55 0.19
CA GLN A 641 -49.41 5.89 0.18
C GLN A 641 -49.73 6.30 -1.25
N VAL A 642 -50.90 6.88 -1.44
CA VAL A 642 -51.29 7.43 -2.75
C VAL A 642 -50.85 8.88 -2.83
N THR A 643 -50.10 9.17 -3.87
CA THR A 643 -49.66 10.53 -4.22
C THR A 643 -50.28 10.94 -5.54
N GLY A 644 -50.66 12.19 -5.70
CA GLY A 644 -51.17 12.65 -6.97
C GLY A 644 -51.58 14.12 -6.95
N ARG A 645 -52.02 14.61 -8.09
CA ARG A 645 -52.44 16.01 -8.25
C ARG A 645 -53.67 16.13 -9.15
N ALA A 646 -54.37 17.23 -9.00
CA ALA A 646 -55.61 17.49 -9.79
C ALA A 646 -55.29 17.91 -11.23
N ASN A 647 -54.16 18.51 -11.48
CA ASN A 647 -53.66 18.91 -12.82
C ASN A 647 -52.15 19.15 -12.78
N ALA A 648 -51.54 19.30 -13.93
CA ALA A 648 -50.10 19.43 -14.09
C ALA A 648 -49.41 20.58 -13.32
N ARG A 649 -50.16 21.58 -12.84
CA ARG A 649 -49.65 22.71 -12.04
C ARG A 649 -50.18 22.71 -10.61
N ALA A 650 -51.07 21.78 -10.25
CA ALA A 650 -51.56 21.67 -8.88
C ALA A 650 -50.46 21.08 -7.96
N PRO A 651 -50.45 21.46 -6.68
CA PRO A 651 -49.59 20.82 -5.72
C PRO A 651 -49.92 19.33 -5.57
N GLU A 652 -48.92 18.54 -5.24
CA GLU A 652 -49.10 17.13 -4.88
C GLU A 652 -49.89 17.01 -3.57
N VAL A 653 -50.79 16.06 -3.56
CA VAL A 653 -51.61 15.72 -2.38
C VAL A 653 -51.38 14.26 -2.03
N TYR A 654 -51.12 14.02 -0.77
CA TYR A 654 -50.84 12.70 -0.20
C TYR A 654 -52.09 12.17 0.50
N SER A 655 -52.36 10.88 0.36
CA SER A 655 -53.37 10.19 1.17
C SER A 655 -52.85 9.93 2.58
N SER A 656 -53.72 9.38 3.43
CA SER A 656 -53.26 8.66 4.61
C SER A 656 -52.37 7.48 4.22
N ILE A 657 -51.54 7.01 5.15
CA ILE A 657 -50.73 5.81 4.97
C ILE A 657 -51.56 4.58 5.25
N PHE A 658 -51.62 3.63 4.35
CA PHE A 658 -52.29 2.36 4.49
C PHE A 658 -51.25 1.27 4.76
N SER A 659 -51.45 0.49 5.82
CA SER A 659 -50.58 -0.64 6.16
C SER A 659 -51.18 -1.95 5.67
N PHE A 660 -50.32 -2.86 5.23
CA PHE A 660 -50.69 -4.24 4.91
C PHE A 660 -49.70 -5.23 5.52
N PRO A 661 -50.18 -6.36 6.07
CA PRO A 661 -49.33 -7.33 6.75
C PRO A 661 -48.54 -8.17 5.77
N GLU A 662 -47.58 -8.94 6.29
CA GLU A 662 -46.90 -9.97 5.51
C GLU A 662 -47.85 -11.05 5.02
N THR A 663 -47.54 -11.67 3.89
CA THR A 663 -48.42 -12.59 3.14
C THR A 663 -48.80 -13.87 3.88
N ALA A 664 -48.16 -14.21 4.99
CA ALA A 664 -48.28 -15.52 5.63
C ALA A 664 -49.47 -15.67 6.60
N THR A 665 -50.10 -14.58 7.05
CA THR A 665 -50.99 -14.67 8.20
C THR A 665 -52.48 -14.70 7.87
N GLU A 666 -52.96 -13.93 6.89
CA GLU A 666 -54.39 -13.97 6.50
C GLU A 666 -54.63 -13.55 5.04
N PRO A 667 -55.24 -14.39 4.20
CA PRO A 667 -55.44 -14.09 2.77
C PRO A 667 -56.30 -12.86 2.47
N TYR A 668 -57.22 -12.50 3.36
CA TYR A 668 -58.13 -11.39 3.15
C TYR A 668 -57.58 -10.02 3.56
N GLN A 669 -56.48 -9.97 4.28
CA GLN A 669 -55.84 -8.71 4.67
C GLN A 669 -54.89 -8.17 3.61
N GLN A 670 -54.77 -8.82 2.47
CA GLN A 670 -53.90 -8.41 1.38
C GLN A 670 -54.53 -7.41 0.42
N ILE A 671 -55.86 -7.21 0.52
CA ILE A 671 -56.54 -6.18 -0.25
C ILE A 671 -56.45 -4.87 0.53
N VAL A 672 -55.84 -3.87 -0.08
CA VAL A 672 -55.72 -2.55 0.55
C VAL A 672 -56.78 -1.62 -0.02
N MET A 673 -57.70 -1.20 0.83
CA MET A 673 -58.77 -0.26 0.47
C MET A 673 -58.26 1.16 0.45
N LEU A 674 -58.04 1.75 -0.73
CA LEU A 674 -57.50 3.09 -0.89
C LEU A 674 -58.54 4.17 -0.98
N LYS A 675 -59.59 3.99 -1.80
CA LYS A 675 -60.70 4.93 -2.05
C LYS A 675 -60.25 6.35 -2.39
N GLU A 676 -59.23 6.45 -3.20
CA GLU A 676 -58.60 7.71 -3.58
C GLU A 676 -58.93 8.08 -5.03
N GLN A 677 -58.99 9.37 -5.31
CA GLN A 677 -59.29 9.90 -6.63
C GLN A 677 -58.31 11.02 -7.01
N ARG A 678 -57.56 10.83 -8.09
CA ARG A 678 -56.54 11.79 -8.60
C ARG A 678 -56.58 11.81 -10.13
N ARG A 679 -56.16 12.92 -10.72
CA ARG A 679 -55.95 12.98 -12.18
C ARG A 679 -54.65 12.35 -12.61
N GLU A 680 -53.62 12.60 -11.81
CA GLU A 680 -52.28 12.03 -11.94
C GLU A 680 -52.01 11.33 -10.61
N LEU A 681 -51.89 9.99 -10.64
CA LEU A 681 -51.89 9.14 -9.45
C LEU A 681 -50.65 8.22 -9.48
N ARG A 682 -49.97 8.18 -8.36
CA ARG A 682 -48.83 7.29 -8.10
C ARG A 682 -48.98 6.58 -6.78
N LEU A 683 -48.31 5.45 -6.64
CA LEU A 683 -48.26 4.68 -5.38
C LEU A 683 -46.83 4.61 -4.87
N ARG A 684 -46.63 5.01 -3.63
CA ARG A 684 -45.41 4.83 -2.87
C ARG A 684 -45.54 3.65 -1.93
N PHE A 685 -44.73 2.62 -2.12
CA PHE A 685 -44.63 1.46 -1.25
C PHE A 685 -43.37 1.59 -0.37
N GLU A 686 -43.50 1.26 0.91
CA GLU A 686 -42.41 1.41 1.87
C GLU A 686 -42.36 0.21 2.84
N SER A 687 -41.15 -0.25 3.13
CA SER A 687 -40.81 -1.23 4.17
C SER A 687 -39.82 -0.60 5.13
N ASN A 688 -40.18 -0.47 6.40
CA ASN A 688 -39.32 0.11 7.44
C ASN A 688 -39.57 -0.61 8.79
N ALA A 689 -39.45 -1.93 8.78
CA ALA A 689 -39.56 -2.77 9.96
C ALA A 689 -38.32 -3.62 10.12
N VAL A 690 -37.93 -3.94 11.36
CA VAL A 690 -36.85 -4.90 11.64
C VAL A 690 -37.22 -6.26 11.05
N GLY A 691 -36.31 -6.86 10.28
CA GLY A 691 -36.55 -8.08 9.52
C GLY A 691 -37.38 -7.86 8.25
N GLY A 692 -37.78 -6.61 7.94
CA GLY A 692 -38.55 -6.27 6.76
C GLY A 692 -37.83 -6.48 5.45
N ASP A 693 -38.38 -7.29 4.57
CA ASP A 693 -37.90 -7.56 3.20
C ASP A 693 -39.08 -7.65 2.24
N TYR A 694 -38.83 -7.36 0.98
CA TYR A 694 -39.82 -7.55 -0.07
C TYR A 694 -39.19 -7.81 -1.44
N GLN A 695 -39.94 -8.59 -2.22
CA GLN A 695 -39.79 -8.70 -3.66
C GLN A 695 -41.18 -8.47 -4.27
N MET A 696 -41.30 -7.47 -5.11
CA MET A 696 -42.54 -7.15 -5.77
C MET A 696 -42.88 -8.21 -6.83
N GLY A 697 -44.18 -8.59 -6.88
CA GLY A 697 -44.82 -9.29 -7.96
C GLY A 697 -45.65 -8.35 -8.84
N GLN A 698 -46.85 -8.80 -9.26
CA GLN A 698 -47.80 -7.96 -9.97
C GLN A 698 -48.69 -7.24 -8.96
N ILE A 699 -48.99 -5.98 -9.18
CA ILE A 699 -50.00 -5.24 -8.42
C ILE A 699 -51.25 -5.13 -9.28
N ILE A 700 -52.36 -5.62 -8.76
CA ILE A 700 -53.65 -5.47 -9.40
C ILE A 700 -54.37 -4.28 -8.75
N GLY A 701 -54.76 -3.32 -9.56
CA GLY A 701 -55.56 -2.16 -9.11
C GLY A 701 -56.98 -2.23 -9.61
N HIS A 702 -57.94 -1.99 -8.72
CA HIS A 702 -59.33 -1.83 -9.07
C HIS A 702 -59.62 -0.34 -9.26
N VAL A 703 -59.96 0.03 -10.49
CA VAL A 703 -60.08 1.43 -10.89
C VAL A 703 -61.39 1.73 -11.60
N ASP A 704 -61.88 2.92 -11.35
CA ASP A 704 -62.99 3.50 -12.07
C ASP A 704 -62.68 4.87 -12.65
N SER A 705 -63.41 5.30 -13.64
CA SER A 705 -63.39 6.72 -14.03
C SER A 705 -64.03 7.53 -12.90
N GLY A 706 -63.26 8.47 -12.38
CA GLY A 706 -63.76 9.42 -11.36
C GLY A 706 -64.51 10.58 -11.99
N ASP A 707 -64.65 11.65 -11.20
CA ASP A 707 -65.34 12.85 -11.61
C ASP A 707 -64.68 13.50 -12.83
N LYS A 708 -65.50 13.99 -13.74
CA LYS A 708 -65.02 14.76 -14.88
C LYS A 708 -64.48 16.12 -14.41
N THR A 709 -63.35 16.53 -14.88
CA THR A 709 -62.90 17.90 -14.63
C THR A 709 -63.90 18.87 -15.26
N VAL A 710 -64.54 19.68 -14.42
CA VAL A 710 -65.34 20.79 -14.89
C VAL A 710 -64.39 21.79 -15.53
N ARG A 711 -64.50 21.97 -16.84
CA ARG A 711 -63.87 23.11 -17.50
C ARG A 711 -64.60 24.36 -17.03
N GLY A 712 -63.97 25.14 -16.16
CA GLY A 712 -64.43 26.46 -15.80
C GLY A 712 -64.21 27.43 -16.96
#